data_c11c2f85635a8eb2fcb26d865048bd88
#
_entry.id   c11c2f85635a8eb2fcb26d865048bd88
#
_cell.length_a   1.000
_cell.length_b   1.000
_cell.length_c   1.000
_cell.angle_alpha   90.00
_cell.angle_beta   90.00
_cell.angle_gamma   90.00
#
_symmetry.space_group_name_H-M   'P 1'
#
loop_
_entity.id
_entity.type
_entity.pdbx_description
1 polymer ?
#
loop_
_entity_poly.entity_id
_entity_poly.type
_entity_poly.pdbx_seq_one_letter_code
_entity_poly.pdbx_strand_id
1 'polypeptide(L)'
;MSIVNTVLVPAVTHAGRFSTPRPRCNAEFHDIQEFVPFGGKEGEEDPTLVSDDISSLNVVTVDMLQQSNKVEHQTAMYDSPQLIIRRGQEFLVSVTFNRLLSPTDKLQLEFMIGANPTVSKESMIVVPFDGSPGGSWTGRRVNEQGAMVTLGITPNPKALVGKFQSCVAILIPSGIIRTKRDPSTDLYLLFNAWCPDDEVFLNNDTDRKEYVLNDHGVIYQGDADAMSNRTWLYGQFERGVLDACIYILDACNMPIDNRGSSIYITRQASAMINSEDDDGVIVGRWDEDYSLGTSPNLWTGSTQILLKYASTRTPVRYGQCWVFAGVFNSFLRCLGIPSRVITNYGSAHDNDGNMKIDLIFLPDGQPDKFNTRDSIWNFHCWNEAYMSRSDLPAGLGGWQVVDATPQETSGGYFRCGPASVKAVKEGQVSYPFDMKFVFAEVASDVVFQKRDKSGVLTPFYTDKTSVGKLILTKSVGSDAPADITNTYKNPVGISHDEPTSVLGEDLESDNPELPGTTVTASILVNQVRLEQDFTLVIEFTNLGGVELKIQANLSGSVAFYTGVPSEKFKDENVDVTVSPHTTERVLVNVLAMDYMPNINSQSILYFTLVGRTTDNQDFATVKVLTLQVPTLSIEVSEPPHLGQVTYVTVSFTNPFTFSLDDVSISCEGSGLLDFKIKQYSVIAPNDTITWVESCYPKRTGKSRLCAFLDCNKLSRVSGILDVLIQP
;
A
#
# COMPACT_ATOMS: atom_id res chain seq x y z
N MET A 1 25.46 -22.39 -39.06
CA MET A 1 24.83 -22.91 -37.84
C MET A 1 25.50 -22.20 -36.67
N SER A 2 24.97 -21.09 -36.29
CA SER A 2 25.44 -20.27 -35.15
C SER A 2 24.48 -20.53 -34.01
N ILE A 3 25.02 -21.10 -32.95
CA ILE A 3 24.30 -21.34 -31.70
C ILE A 3 24.28 -20.01 -30.97
N VAL A 4 23.10 -19.39 -30.90
CA VAL A 4 22.83 -18.23 -30.07
C VAL A 4 22.69 -18.77 -28.64
N ASN A 5 23.70 -18.55 -27.81
CA ASN A 5 23.59 -18.73 -26.36
C ASN A 5 22.73 -17.62 -25.80
N THR A 6 21.47 -17.90 -25.59
CA THR A 6 20.58 -17.06 -24.78
C THR A 6 21.06 -17.18 -23.33
N VAL A 7 21.74 -16.17 -22.84
CA VAL A 7 22.06 -16.03 -21.42
C VAL A 7 20.72 -15.69 -20.74
N LEU A 8 20.15 -16.69 -20.10
CA LEU A 8 19.07 -16.50 -19.14
C LEU A 8 19.60 -15.60 -18.03
N VAL A 9 19.13 -14.35 -17.98
CA VAL A 9 19.23 -13.52 -16.79
C VAL A 9 18.53 -14.30 -15.68
N PRO A 10 19.20 -14.63 -14.56
CA PRO A 10 18.51 -15.27 -13.48
C PRO A 10 17.41 -14.29 -13.02
N ALA A 11 16.16 -14.72 -13.17
CA ALA A 11 15.09 -14.13 -12.40
C ALA A 11 15.60 -14.04 -10.96
N VAL A 12 15.31 -12.95 -10.26
CA VAL A 12 15.46 -12.89 -8.81
C VAL A 12 14.49 -13.94 -8.28
N THR A 13 14.94 -15.19 -8.34
CA THR A 13 14.30 -16.28 -7.63
C THR A 13 14.69 -15.99 -6.19
N HIS A 14 13.72 -15.55 -5.41
CA HIS A 14 13.80 -15.69 -3.97
C HIS A 14 14.25 -17.12 -3.71
N ALA A 15 15.54 -17.29 -3.40
CA ALA A 15 16.06 -18.54 -2.91
C ALA A 15 15.51 -18.72 -1.50
N GLY A 16 14.19 -18.87 -1.41
CA GLY A 16 13.53 -19.36 -0.25
C GLY A 16 14.21 -20.68 0.10
N ARG A 17 14.70 -20.83 1.32
CA ARG A 17 15.02 -22.15 1.88
C ARG A 17 13.89 -23.06 1.45
N PHE A 18 14.21 -24.20 0.84
CA PHE A 18 13.25 -25.25 0.54
C PHE A 18 12.54 -25.62 1.85
N SER A 19 11.48 -24.88 2.17
CA SER A 19 10.47 -25.37 3.07
C SER A 19 9.76 -26.47 2.29
N THR A 20 9.75 -27.68 2.84
CA THR A 20 8.85 -28.74 2.37
C THR A 20 7.50 -28.10 2.08
N PRO A 21 6.88 -28.33 0.90
CA PRO A 21 5.55 -27.80 0.63
C PRO A 21 4.66 -28.20 1.80
N ARG A 22 4.20 -27.23 2.57
CA ARG A 22 3.12 -27.48 3.52
C ARG A 22 1.96 -28.00 2.69
N PRO A 23 1.21 -28.99 3.17
CA PRO A 23 0.04 -29.44 2.47
C PRO A 23 -0.78 -28.17 2.20
N ARG A 24 -1.06 -27.89 0.92
CA ARG A 24 -2.04 -26.89 0.52
C ARG A 24 -3.23 -27.14 1.43
N CYS A 25 -3.63 -26.15 2.20
CA CYS A 25 -4.99 -26.17 2.73
C CYS A 25 -5.89 -26.19 1.49
N ASN A 26 -6.22 -27.36 1.00
CA ASN A 26 -7.45 -27.60 0.30
C ASN A 26 -8.55 -27.40 1.36
N ALA A 27 -8.70 -26.18 1.87
CA ALA A 27 -10.01 -25.72 2.20
C ALA A 27 -10.72 -25.75 0.85
N GLU A 28 -11.41 -26.84 0.54
CA GLU A 28 -12.55 -26.76 -0.34
C GLU A 28 -13.25 -25.49 0.14
N PHE A 29 -13.23 -24.46 -0.69
CA PHE A 29 -14.04 -23.27 -0.48
C PHE A 29 -15.46 -23.82 -0.60
N HIS A 30 -15.98 -24.36 0.48
CA HIS A 30 -17.41 -24.53 0.63
C HIS A 30 -17.91 -23.11 0.40
N ASP A 31 -18.81 -22.97 -0.58
CA ASP A 31 -19.61 -21.77 -0.73
C ASP A 31 -19.85 -21.26 0.68
N ILE A 32 -19.43 -19.99 0.94
CA ILE A 32 -19.67 -19.40 2.26
C ILE A 32 -21.17 -19.49 2.40
N GLN A 33 -21.65 -20.56 3.04
CA GLN A 33 -23.09 -20.77 3.19
C GLN A 33 -23.57 -19.57 3.96
N GLU A 34 -24.40 -18.79 3.32
CA GLU A 34 -25.06 -17.69 3.97
C GLU A 34 -25.65 -18.26 5.27
N PHE A 35 -25.24 -17.70 6.40
CA PHE A 35 -25.71 -18.18 7.69
C PHE A 35 -27.24 -18.08 7.71
N VAL A 36 -27.90 -19.21 7.68
CA VAL A 36 -29.36 -19.31 7.91
C VAL A 36 -29.52 -19.40 9.43
N PRO A 37 -29.99 -18.34 10.10
CA PRO A 37 -30.32 -18.44 11.51
C PRO A 37 -31.36 -19.52 11.66
N PHE A 38 -31.05 -20.58 12.43
CA PHE A 38 -31.95 -21.68 12.74
C PHE A 38 -32.14 -22.77 11.66
N GLY A 39 -31.05 -23.44 11.28
CA GLY A 39 -31.01 -24.86 10.92
C GLY A 39 -32.08 -25.44 9.97
N GLY A 40 -32.67 -24.62 9.12
CA GLY A 40 -33.59 -25.13 8.08
C GLY A 40 -32.77 -25.61 6.88
N LYS A 41 -32.73 -26.92 6.61
CA LYS A 41 -32.42 -27.42 5.27
C LYS A 41 -33.43 -26.81 4.29
N GLU A 42 -32.93 -26.33 3.14
CA GLU A 42 -33.84 -25.95 2.04
C GLU A 42 -34.87 -27.07 1.83
N GLY A 43 -36.15 -26.76 2.10
CA GLY A 43 -37.28 -27.69 1.89
C GLY A 43 -38.03 -28.15 3.14
N GLU A 44 -37.54 -27.88 4.36
CA GLU A 44 -38.40 -28.01 5.55
C GLU A 44 -39.00 -26.64 5.87
N GLU A 45 -40.30 -26.49 5.68
CA GLU A 45 -41.06 -25.39 6.26
C GLU A 45 -40.85 -25.45 7.77
N ASP A 46 -39.98 -24.56 8.31
CA ASP A 46 -39.91 -24.33 9.74
C ASP A 46 -41.33 -24.02 10.21
N PRO A 47 -41.86 -24.72 11.22
CA PRO A 47 -43.16 -24.36 11.76
C PRO A 47 -43.01 -23.02 12.46
N THR A 48 -42.94 -21.93 11.69
CA THR A 48 -43.22 -20.61 12.19
C THR A 48 -44.63 -20.71 12.77
N LEU A 49 -44.71 -20.65 14.09
CA LEU A 49 -45.97 -20.39 14.77
C LEU A 49 -46.46 -19.03 14.29
N VAL A 50 -47.01 -19.01 13.07
CA VAL A 50 -47.91 -17.93 12.63
C VAL A 50 -49.13 -18.11 13.48
N SER A 51 -49.17 -17.49 14.61
CA SER A 51 -50.40 -17.37 15.37
C SER A 51 -51.25 -16.40 14.54
N ASP A 52 -52.30 -16.92 13.87
CA ASP A 52 -53.37 -16.13 13.23
C ASP A 52 -54.17 -15.32 14.27
N ASP A 53 -53.71 -15.26 15.49
CA ASP A 53 -54.29 -14.46 16.55
C ASP A 53 -53.94 -12.98 16.30
N ILE A 54 -54.94 -12.21 15.88
CA ILE A 54 -54.90 -10.76 15.65
C ILE A 54 -54.39 -10.00 16.90
N SER A 55 -54.42 -10.63 18.07
CA SER A 55 -53.89 -10.07 19.33
C SER A 55 -52.37 -10.18 19.47
N SER A 56 -51.71 -11.05 18.72
CA SER A 56 -50.24 -11.23 18.80
C SER A 56 -49.53 -10.03 18.16
N LEU A 57 -48.39 -9.62 18.78
CA LEU A 57 -47.52 -8.60 18.23
C LEU A 57 -46.73 -9.18 17.06
N ASN A 58 -46.79 -8.52 15.90
CA ASN A 58 -46.02 -8.91 14.72
C ASN A 58 -45.35 -7.70 14.10
N VAL A 59 -44.15 -7.89 13.55
CA VAL A 59 -43.45 -6.87 12.79
C VAL A 59 -44.01 -6.77 11.39
N VAL A 60 -44.35 -5.56 10.95
CA VAL A 60 -44.87 -5.28 9.60
C VAL A 60 -43.72 -4.80 8.69
N THR A 61 -42.93 -3.83 9.16
CA THR A 61 -41.79 -3.32 8.40
C THR A 61 -40.61 -2.94 9.34
N VAL A 62 -39.42 -3.05 8.82
CA VAL A 62 -38.18 -2.54 9.45
C VAL A 62 -37.56 -1.53 8.50
N ASP A 63 -37.36 -0.30 8.95
CA ASP A 63 -36.67 0.76 8.21
C ASP A 63 -35.33 1.07 8.90
N MET A 64 -34.25 0.85 8.20
CA MET A 64 -32.89 1.08 8.69
C MET A 64 -32.48 2.56 8.68
N LEU A 65 -33.41 3.47 8.31
CA LEU A 65 -33.19 4.93 8.27
C LEU A 65 -31.86 5.31 7.60
N GLN A 66 -31.58 4.67 6.46
CA GLN A 66 -30.25 4.69 5.82
C GLN A 66 -29.75 6.09 5.53
N GLN A 67 -30.61 6.99 5.05
CA GLN A 67 -30.18 8.34 4.65
C GLN A 67 -29.65 9.14 5.84
N SER A 68 -30.36 9.15 6.97
CA SER A 68 -29.92 9.86 8.17
C SER A 68 -28.71 9.20 8.82
N ASN A 69 -28.77 7.88 9.00
CA ASN A 69 -27.66 7.14 9.62
C ASN A 69 -26.34 7.27 8.83
N LYS A 70 -26.37 7.15 7.50
CA LYS A 70 -25.16 7.28 6.67
C LYS A 70 -24.54 8.67 6.78
N VAL A 71 -25.34 9.72 6.88
CA VAL A 71 -24.84 11.09 7.05
C VAL A 71 -24.18 11.24 8.42
N GLU A 72 -24.86 10.82 9.50
CA GLU A 72 -24.34 10.91 10.87
C GLU A 72 -23.05 10.09 11.05
N HIS A 73 -22.95 8.92 10.41
CA HIS A 73 -21.77 8.05 10.48
C HIS A 73 -20.67 8.38 9.47
N GLN A 74 -20.78 9.47 8.70
CA GLN A 74 -19.80 9.84 7.65
C GLN A 74 -19.59 8.71 6.61
N THR A 75 -20.68 8.02 6.22
CA THR A 75 -20.66 6.90 5.28
C THR A 75 -21.55 7.13 4.05
N ALA A 76 -22.07 8.33 3.87
CA ALA A 76 -22.96 8.68 2.76
C ALA A 76 -22.30 8.57 1.38
N MET A 77 -20.96 8.57 1.31
CA MET A 77 -20.20 8.43 0.06
C MET A 77 -20.17 6.99 -0.48
N TYR A 78 -20.39 5.98 0.37
CA TYR A 78 -20.37 4.57 -0.07
C TYR A 78 -21.55 4.28 -0.99
N ASP A 79 -21.27 3.82 -2.21
CA ASP A 79 -22.29 3.31 -3.14
C ASP A 79 -22.69 1.89 -2.74
N SER A 80 -23.60 1.79 -1.78
CA SER A 80 -24.13 0.53 -1.26
C SER A 80 -25.62 0.67 -0.93
N PRO A 81 -26.44 -0.33 -1.27
CA PRO A 81 -27.86 -0.35 -0.90
C PRO A 81 -28.10 -0.67 0.59
N GLN A 82 -27.11 -1.23 1.30
CA GLN A 82 -27.22 -1.53 2.72
C GLN A 82 -26.77 -0.35 3.58
N LEU A 83 -27.19 -0.38 4.85
CA LEU A 83 -26.73 0.56 5.86
C LEU A 83 -25.26 0.32 6.19
N ILE A 84 -24.48 1.40 6.25
CA ILE A 84 -23.07 1.38 6.68
C ILE A 84 -22.94 2.31 7.87
N ILE A 85 -22.47 1.79 9.00
CA ILE A 85 -22.31 2.52 10.26
C ILE A 85 -20.91 2.31 10.83
N ARG A 86 -20.56 3.16 11.78
CA ARG A 86 -19.29 3.07 12.50
C ARG A 86 -19.54 2.68 13.95
N ARG A 87 -18.70 1.81 14.50
CA ARG A 87 -18.79 1.33 15.90
C ARG A 87 -18.61 2.45 16.91
N GLY A 88 -19.13 2.28 18.11
CA GLY A 88 -19.08 3.30 19.16
C GLY A 88 -20.00 4.51 18.95
N GLN A 89 -20.85 4.50 17.93
CA GLN A 89 -21.79 5.57 17.63
C GLN A 89 -23.21 5.04 17.46
N GLU A 90 -24.20 5.76 18.00
CA GLU A 90 -25.60 5.36 17.90
C GLU A 90 -26.12 5.47 16.45
N PHE A 91 -26.90 4.46 16.01
CA PHE A 91 -27.71 4.51 14.81
C PHE A 91 -29.16 4.18 15.13
N LEU A 92 -30.08 4.59 14.27
CA LEU A 92 -31.50 4.49 14.48
C LEU A 92 -32.15 3.44 13.54
N VAL A 93 -33.09 2.68 14.06
CA VAL A 93 -33.92 1.76 13.30
C VAL A 93 -35.39 2.00 13.64
N SER A 94 -36.27 2.10 12.64
CA SER A 94 -37.71 2.23 12.84
C SER A 94 -38.39 0.91 12.57
N VAL A 95 -39.17 0.39 13.53
CA VAL A 95 -39.93 -0.85 13.43
C VAL A 95 -41.42 -0.53 13.53
N THR A 96 -42.19 -0.95 12.53
CA THR A 96 -43.64 -0.82 12.54
C THR A 96 -44.27 -2.18 12.86
N PHE A 97 -45.18 -2.17 13.82
CA PHE A 97 -45.91 -3.35 14.27
C PHE A 97 -47.37 -3.33 13.77
N ASN A 98 -48.04 -4.48 13.84
CA ASN A 98 -49.47 -4.61 13.49
C ASN A 98 -50.42 -3.96 14.49
N ARG A 99 -49.96 -3.64 15.70
CA ARG A 99 -50.70 -2.95 16.76
C ARG A 99 -49.77 -2.11 17.63
N LEU A 100 -50.35 -1.29 18.53
CA LEU A 100 -49.61 -0.58 19.56
C LEU A 100 -48.88 -1.54 20.48
N LEU A 101 -47.66 -1.15 20.89
CA LEU A 101 -46.93 -1.87 21.93
C LEU A 101 -47.64 -1.76 23.29
N SER A 102 -47.72 -2.87 23.99
CA SER A 102 -48.12 -2.89 25.39
C SER A 102 -46.91 -2.92 26.31
N PRO A 103 -47.03 -2.50 27.58
CA PRO A 103 -45.92 -2.56 28.53
C PRO A 103 -45.36 -3.97 28.79
N THR A 104 -46.12 -5.02 28.42
CA THR A 104 -45.72 -6.42 28.55
C THR A 104 -45.01 -6.96 27.33
N ASP A 105 -45.06 -6.26 26.19
CA ASP A 105 -44.38 -6.67 24.98
C ASP A 105 -42.87 -6.47 25.13
N LYS A 106 -42.13 -7.56 24.94
CA LYS A 106 -40.68 -7.57 24.98
C LYS A 106 -40.11 -7.75 23.59
N LEU A 107 -39.24 -6.85 23.19
CA LEU A 107 -38.59 -6.92 21.90
C LEU A 107 -37.06 -6.75 22.04
N GLN A 108 -36.34 -7.36 21.12
CA GLN A 108 -34.90 -7.24 20.99
C GLN A 108 -34.55 -7.21 19.49
N LEU A 109 -33.40 -6.59 19.20
CA LEU A 109 -32.74 -6.73 17.91
C LEU A 109 -31.56 -7.71 18.07
N GLU A 110 -31.40 -8.56 17.07
CA GLU A 110 -30.29 -9.51 17.02
C GLU A 110 -29.44 -9.21 15.77
N PHE A 111 -28.11 -9.17 15.96
CA PHE A 111 -27.13 -8.95 14.92
C PHE A 111 -26.16 -10.12 14.88
N MET A 112 -25.85 -10.64 13.69
CA MET A 112 -25.08 -11.86 13.51
C MET A 112 -24.05 -11.69 12.41
N ILE A 113 -22.82 -12.17 12.65
CA ILE A 113 -21.71 -12.15 11.69
C ILE A 113 -20.99 -13.51 11.66
N GLY A 114 -20.59 -13.93 10.45
CA GLY A 114 -19.88 -15.19 10.23
C GLY A 114 -20.79 -16.41 10.16
N ALA A 115 -20.22 -17.57 9.82
CA ALA A 115 -20.98 -18.81 9.55
C ALA A 115 -21.59 -19.44 10.79
N ASN A 116 -20.97 -19.28 11.98
CA ASN A 116 -21.41 -19.89 13.23
C ASN A 116 -21.39 -18.83 14.36
N PRO A 117 -22.32 -17.87 14.36
CA PRO A 117 -22.32 -16.78 15.33
C PRO A 117 -22.63 -17.28 16.74
N THR A 118 -21.87 -16.77 17.72
CA THR A 118 -22.05 -17.08 19.14
C THR A 118 -21.92 -15.82 19.99
N VAL A 119 -22.63 -15.77 21.10
CA VAL A 119 -22.53 -14.66 22.06
C VAL A 119 -21.15 -14.58 22.66
N SER A 120 -20.51 -15.72 22.92
CA SER A 120 -19.17 -15.77 23.54
C SER A 120 -18.05 -15.20 22.67
N LYS A 121 -18.22 -15.19 21.33
CA LYS A 121 -17.28 -14.58 20.37
C LYS A 121 -17.72 -13.19 19.93
N GLU A 122 -18.76 -12.63 20.53
CA GLU A 122 -19.39 -11.38 20.11
C GLU A 122 -19.78 -11.34 18.62
N SER A 123 -19.96 -12.51 18.01
CA SER A 123 -20.44 -12.67 16.63
C SER A 123 -21.98 -12.83 16.56
N MET A 124 -22.66 -13.02 17.71
CA MET A 124 -24.10 -12.91 17.88
C MET A 124 -24.37 -11.89 19.00
N ILE A 125 -24.99 -10.78 18.63
CA ILE A 125 -25.31 -9.66 19.50
C ILE A 125 -26.81 -9.60 19.74
N VAL A 126 -27.22 -9.53 20.98
CA VAL A 126 -28.63 -9.37 21.39
C VAL A 126 -28.77 -8.03 22.09
N VAL A 127 -29.65 -7.18 21.55
CA VAL A 127 -29.94 -5.84 22.06
C VAL A 127 -31.38 -5.76 22.54
N PRO A 128 -31.67 -5.90 23.85
CA PRO A 128 -33.03 -5.79 24.41
C PRO A 128 -33.45 -4.32 24.54
N PHE A 129 -34.79 -4.08 24.49
CA PHE A 129 -35.39 -2.76 24.64
C PHE A 129 -36.42 -2.70 25.79
N ASP A 130 -36.35 -3.63 26.72
CA ASP A 130 -37.20 -3.71 27.92
C ASP A 130 -36.50 -3.29 29.21
N GLY A 131 -35.29 -2.74 29.12
CA GLY A 131 -34.44 -2.40 30.26
C GLY A 131 -33.65 -3.56 30.84
N SER A 132 -33.75 -4.77 30.25
CA SER A 132 -32.88 -5.90 30.61
C SER A 132 -31.43 -5.60 30.24
N PRO A 133 -30.45 -6.18 31.00
CA PRO A 133 -29.06 -6.05 30.61
C PRO A 133 -28.84 -6.68 29.22
N GLY A 134 -28.32 -5.87 28.28
CA GLY A 134 -27.96 -6.31 26.94
C GLY A 134 -26.60 -6.99 26.89
N GLY A 135 -26.17 -7.37 25.68
CA GLY A 135 -24.81 -7.81 25.38
C GLY A 135 -23.82 -6.62 25.35
N SER A 136 -22.81 -6.73 24.50
CA SER A 136 -21.79 -5.68 24.32
C SER A 136 -22.31 -4.40 23.63
N TRP A 137 -23.46 -4.47 22.93
CA TRP A 137 -24.14 -3.31 22.36
C TRP A 137 -25.28 -2.86 23.24
N THR A 138 -25.58 -1.55 23.24
CA THR A 138 -26.68 -0.98 24.06
C THR A 138 -27.82 -0.52 23.18
N GLY A 139 -29.06 -0.62 23.70
CA GLY A 139 -30.29 -0.22 23.01
C GLY A 139 -31.17 0.67 23.87
N ARG A 140 -31.89 1.60 23.23
CA ARG A 140 -32.92 2.44 23.88
C ARG A 140 -34.09 2.70 22.93
N ARG A 141 -35.25 2.90 23.48
CA ARG A 141 -36.39 3.42 22.73
C ARG A 141 -36.24 4.93 22.61
N VAL A 142 -36.27 5.44 21.37
CA VAL A 142 -36.10 6.88 21.07
C VAL A 142 -37.43 7.58 20.96
N ASN A 143 -38.38 6.99 20.21
CA ASN A 143 -39.68 7.57 19.96
C ASN A 143 -40.73 6.47 19.66
N GLU A 144 -41.98 6.75 20.01
CA GLU A 144 -43.12 5.87 19.72
C GLU A 144 -44.24 6.72 19.08
N GLN A 145 -44.66 6.36 17.87
CA GLN A 145 -45.72 7.03 17.13
C GLN A 145 -46.73 6.00 16.65
N GLY A 146 -47.79 5.79 17.42
CA GLY A 146 -48.77 4.73 17.12
C GLY A 146 -48.09 3.36 17.22
N ALA A 147 -48.21 2.54 16.18
CA ALA A 147 -47.58 1.23 16.10
C ALA A 147 -46.10 1.26 15.59
N MET A 148 -45.55 2.41 15.33
CA MET A 148 -44.16 2.60 14.91
C MET A 148 -43.28 3.00 16.09
N VAL A 149 -42.15 2.31 16.26
CA VAL A 149 -41.18 2.56 17.32
C VAL A 149 -39.80 2.81 16.68
N THR A 150 -39.19 3.91 17.06
CA THR A 150 -37.77 4.19 16.70
C THR A 150 -36.87 3.73 17.82
N LEU A 151 -35.91 2.90 17.49
CA LEU A 151 -34.92 2.29 18.38
C LEU A 151 -33.54 2.89 18.09
N GLY A 152 -32.83 3.29 19.12
CA GLY A 152 -31.42 3.68 19.06
C GLY A 152 -30.54 2.53 19.50
N ILE A 153 -29.53 2.20 18.72
CA ILE A 153 -28.58 1.11 18.98
C ILE A 153 -27.17 1.67 18.95
N THR A 154 -26.36 1.40 19.97
CA THR A 154 -24.96 1.80 20.00
C THR A 154 -24.07 0.57 20.06
N PRO A 155 -23.35 0.27 18.96
CA PRO A 155 -22.33 -0.78 18.92
C PRO A 155 -21.19 -0.48 19.88
N ASN A 156 -20.59 -1.52 20.47
CA ASN A 156 -19.38 -1.36 21.27
C ASN A 156 -18.23 -0.76 20.41
N PRO A 157 -17.41 0.16 20.93
CA PRO A 157 -16.22 0.68 20.23
C PRO A 157 -15.19 -0.38 19.82
N LYS A 158 -15.26 -1.58 20.41
CA LYS A 158 -14.42 -2.74 20.08
C LYS A 158 -15.17 -3.84 19.33
N ALA A 159 -16.40 -3.57 18.86
CA ALA A 159 -17.20 -4.53 18.12
C ALA A 159 -16.48 -5.04 16.88
N LEU A 160 -16.79 -6.26 16.48
CA LEU A 160 -16.26 -6.88 15.26
C LEU A 160 -16.66 -6.07 14.03
N VAL A 161 -15.71 -5.87 13.11
CA VAL A 161 -15.92 -5.17 11.86
C VAL A 161 -16.32 -6.17 10.76
N GLY A 162 -17.34 -5.84 9.96
CA GLY A 162 -17.81 -6.67 8.88
C GLY A 162 -19.27 -6.47 8.54
N LYS A 163 -19.83 -7.42 7.78
CA LYS A 163 -21.24 -7.43 7.40
C LYS A 163 -22.07 -8.23 8.40
N PHE A 164 -23.06 -7.59 8.99
CA PHE A 164 -23.99 -8.20 9.93
C PHE A 164 -25.35 -8.42 9.30
N GLN A 165 -25.92 -9.58 9.54
CA GLN A 165 -27.35 -9.86 9.35
C GLN A 165 -28.11 -9.36 10.57
N SER A 166 -29.33 -8.88 10.39
CA SER A 166 -30.18 -8.45 11.50
C SER A 166 -31.57 -9.06 11.47
N CYS A 167 -32.17 -9.23 12.64
CA CYS A 167 -33.59 -9.55 12.77
C CYS A 167 -34.19 -8.88 14.00
N VAL A 168 -35.51 -8.65 13.94
CA VAL A 168 -36.29 -8.23 15.11
C VAL A 168 -36.86 -9.49 15.75
N ALA A 169 -36.66 -9.63 17.05
CA ALA A 169 -37.17 -10.75 17.83
C ALA A 169 -38.16 -10.26 18.91
N ILE A 170 -39.31 -10.93 18.98
CA ILE A 170 -40.37 -10.68 19.98
C ILE A 170 -40.38 -11.85 20.95
N LEU A 171 -40.26 -11.56 22.24
CA LEU A 171 -40.30 -12.57 23.29
C LEU A 171 -41.74 -12.79 23.73
N ILE A 172 -42.22 -14.02 23.60
CA ILE A 172 -43.52 -14.44 24.04
C ILE A 172 -43.39 -15.56 25.11
N PRO A 173 -44.38 -15.84 25.93
CA PRO A 173 -44.29 -16.87 26.96
C PRO A 173 -43.91 -18.26 26.44
N SER A 174 -44.22 -18.58 25.19
CA SER A 174 -43.95 -19.88 24.54
C SER A 174 -42.59 -19.91 23.80
N GLY A 175 -41.82 -18.79 23.73
CA GLY A 175 -40.55 -18.74 23.04
C GLY A 175 -40.22 -17.39 22.44
N ILE A 176 -39.47 -17.38 21.34
CA ILE A 176 -39.06 -16.17 20.63
C ILE A 176 -39.54 -16.26 19.17
N ILE A 177 -40.28 -15.25 18.71
CA ILE A 177 -40.70 -15.10 17.31
C ILE A 177 -39.70 -14.11 16.65
N ARG A 178 -39.10 -14.51 15.55
CA ARG A 178 -38.16 -13.68 14.77
C ARG A 178 -38.73 -13.30 13.42
N THR A 179 -38.35 -12.11 12.93
CA THR A 179 -38.64 -11.73 11.55
C THR A 179 -37.91 -12.67 10.58
N LYS A 180 -38.54 -12.91 9.42
CA LYS A 180 -37.87 -13.65 8.33
C LYS A 180 -36.59 -12.91 7.89
N ARG A 181 -35.68 -13.68 7.32
CA ARG A 181 -34.46 -13.13 6.74
C ARG A 181 -34.77 -12.08 5.67
N ASP A 182 -34.25 -10.88 5.83
CA ASP A 182 -34.37 -9.78 4.87
C ASP A 182 -32.99 -9.14 4.63
N PRO A 183 -32.37 -9.38 3.46
CA PRO A 183 -31.07 -8.78 3.14
C PRO A 183 -31.06 -7.24 3.12
N SER A 184 -32.21 -6.58 3.00
CA SER A 184 -32.31 -5.12 3.04
C SER A 184 -32.03 -4.54 4.43
N THR A 185 -32.13 -5.36 5.49
CA THR A 185 -31.80 -4.98 6.87
C THR A 185 -30.37 -5.33 7.28
N ASP A 186 -29.56 -5.88 6.37
CA ASP A 186 -28.14 -6.09 6.61
C ASP A 186 -27.43 -4.76 6.78
N LEU A 187 -26.38 -4.76 7.59
CA LEU A 187 -25.57 -3.58 7.79
C LEU A 187 -24.08 -3.93 7.80
N TYR A 188 -23.26 -2.95 7.42
CA TYR A 188 -21.82 -3.01 7.59
C TYR A 188 -21.45 -2.18 8.82
N LEU A 189 -20.63 -2.77 9.69
CA LEU A 189 -20.02 -2.10 10.83
C LEU A 189 -18.54 -1.88 10.53
N LEU A 190 -18.09 -0.62 10.62
CA LEU A 190 -16.72 -0.21 10.33
C LEU A 190 -16.03 0.35 11.57
N PHE A 191 -14.71 0.49 11.52
CA PHE A 191 -13.93 1.27 12.48
C PHE A 191 -14.38 2.72 12.51
N ASN A 192 -14.13 3.40 13.65
CA ASN A 192 -14.60 4.75 13.88
C ASN A 192 -13.47 5.70 14.33
N ALA A 193 -12.85 6.38 13.37
CA ALA A 193 -11.83 7.40 13.65
C ALA A 193 -12.36 8.63 14.40
N TRP A 194 -13.68 8.78 14.55
CA TRP A 194 -14.34 9.87 15.29
C TRP A 194 -14.69 9.50 16.74
N CYS A 195 -14.65 8.20 17.09
CA CYS A 195 -14.99 7.72 18.44
C CYS A 195 -13.73 7.65 19.32
N PRO A 196 -13.65 8.42 20.43
CA PRO A 196 -12.47 8.42 21.29
C PRO A 196 -12.12 7.06 21.92
N ASP A 197 -13.11 6.18 22.06
CA ASP A 197 -12.94 4.85 22.63
C ASP A 197 -12.58 3.77 21.60
N ASP A 198 -12.54 4.12 20.30
CA ASP A 198 -12.07 3.23 19.24
C ASP A 198 -10.55 3.30 19.12
N GLU A 199 -9.90 2.16 18.90
CA GLU A 199 -8.44 2.10 18.79
C GLU A 199 -7.85 2.86 17.60
N VAL A 200 -8.69 3.22 16.58
CA VAL A 200 -8.27 4.01 15.42
C VAL A 200 -8.64 5.50 15.55
N PHE A 201 -9.01 5.97 16.74
CA PHE A 201 -9.38 7.34 16.99
C PHE A 201 -8.28 8.32 16.56
N LEU A 202 -8.64 9.28 15.70
CA LEU A 202 -7.76 10.34 15.20
C LEU A 202 -8.37 11.70 15.55
N ASN A 203 -7.74 12.45 16.43
CA ASN A 203 -8.35 13.64 17.06
C ASN A 203 -8.53 14.84 16.13
N ASN A 204 -7.90 14.87 14.94
CA ASN A 204 -7.96 16.01 14.02
C ASN A 204 -8.97 15.74 12.89
N ASP A 205 -9.96 16.64 12.72
CA ASP A 205 -10.99 16.50 11.70
C ASP A 205 -10.44 16.63 10.26
N THR A 206 -9.44 17.47 10.05
CA THR A 206 -8.78 17.61 8.73
C THR A 206 -8.02 16.33 8.36
N ASP A 207 -7.36 15.71 9.35
CA ASP A 207 -6.65 14.45 9.17
C ASP A 207 -7.62 13.29 8.89
N ARG A 208 -8.78 13.25 9.60
CA ARG A 208 -9.84 12.27 9.32
C ARG A 208 -10.37 12.38 7.90
N LYS A 209 -10.58 13.62 7.41
CA LYS A 209 -10.98 13.87 6.02
C LYS A 209 -9.93 13.38 5.03
N GLU A 210 -8.65 13.63 5.29
CA GLU A 210 -7.56 13.20 4.42
C GLU A 210 -7.36 11.67 4.47
N TYR A 211 -7.26 11.09 5.67
CA TYR A 211 -6.77 9.73 5.84
C TYR A 211 -7.86 8.66 5.86
N VAL A 212 -9.15 9.07 5.92
CA VAL A 212 -10.30 8.14 5.85
C VAL A 212 -11.21 8.44 4.66
N LEU A 213 -11.56 9.72 4.44
CA LEU A 213 -12.60 10.11 3.51
C LEU A 213 -12.09 10.53 2.13
N ASN A 214 -10.81 10.86 1.96
CA ASN A 214 -10.25 11.18 0.66
C ASN A 214 -10.12 9.91 -0.19
N ASP A 215 -10.66 9.92 -1.42
CA ASP A 215 -10.73 8.77 -2.33
C ASP A 215 -9.63 8.75 -3.40
N HIS A 216 -8.66 9.63 -3.32
CA HIS A 216 -7.48 9.65 -4.17
C HIS A 216 -6.23 10.05 -3.39
N GLY A 217 -5.07 9.71 -3.94
CA GLY A 217 -3.78 10.04 -3.35
C GLY A 217 -2.71 10.30 -4.39
N VAL A 218 -1.55 10.67 -3.91
CA VAL A 218 -0.33 10.85 -4.70
C VAL A 218 0.74 9.92 -4.13
N ILE A 219 1.31 9.09 -4.99
CA ILE A 219 2.43 8.20 -4.68
C ILE A 219 3.67 8.76 -5.36
N TYR A 220 4.73 8.98 -4.62
CA TYR A 220 5.98 9.53 -5.13
C TYR A 220 6.86 8.40 -5.64
N GLN A 221 7.58 8.62 -6.74
CA GLN A 221 8.42 7.66 -7.46
C GLN A 221 9.69 8.37 -7.96
N GLY A 222 10.56 7.65 -8.67
CA GLY A 222 11.81 8.18 -9.21
C GLY A 222 12.97 8.00 -8.24
N ASP A 223 13.73 9.05 -8.00
CA ASP A 223 14.78 9.10 -6.99
C ASP A 223 14.70 10.43 -6.21
N ALA A 224 15.43 10.53 -5.10
CA ALA A 224 15.36 11.71 -4.22
C ALA A 224 15.74 13.03 -4.90
N ASP A 225 16.55 12.98 -5.97
CA ASP A 225 17.03 14.17 -6.69
C ASP A 225 16.16 14.45 -7.94
N ALA A 226 15.38 13.44 -8.42
CA ALA A 226 14.49 13.52 -9.58
C ALA A 226 13.15 12.86 -9.28
N MET A 227 12.42 13.45 -8.34
CA MET A 227 11.11 12.96 -7.91
C MET A 227 10.08 13.08 -9.03
N SER A 228 9.33 12.02 -9.24
CA SER A 228 8.07 12.02 -10.00
C SER A 228 6.91 11.66 -9.09
N ASN A 229 5.70 11.86 -9.57
CA ASN A 229 4.51 11.50 -8.81
C ASN A 229 3.51 10.76 -9.70
N ARG A 230 2.67 9.98 -9.05
CA ARG A 230 1.59 9.23 -9.65
C ARG A 230 0.32 9.44 -8.84
N THR A 231 -0.75 9.90 -9.47
CA THR A 231 -2.08 9.86 -8.86
C THR A 231 -2.52 8.41 -8.71
N TRP A 232 -3.15 8.10 -7.58
CA TRP A 232 -3.77 6.81 -7.32
C TRP A 232 -5.20 7.00 -6.85
N LEU A 233 -6.17 6.39 -7.57
CA LEU A 233 -7.57 6.41 -7.22
C LEU A 233 -7.85 5.26 -6.24
N TYR A 234 -8.15 5.58 -4.99
CA TYR A 234 -8.42 4.55 -3.97
C TYR A 234 -9.76 3.86 -4.21
N GLY A 235 -10.78 4.61 -4.60
CA GLY A 235 -12.08 4.07 -4.97
C GLY A 235 -12.81 3.33 -3.84
N GLN A 236 -12.46 3.57 -2.57
CA GLN A 236 -13.02 2.85 -1.41
C GLN A 236 -14.54 3.01 -1.25
N PHE A 237 -15.14 3.96 -1.92
CA PHE A 237 -16.59 4.21 -1.89
C PHE A 237 -17.32 3.66 -3.11
N GLU A 238 -16.60 3.19 -4.12
CA GLU A 238 -17.19 2.65 -5.36
C GLU A 238 -17.97 1.36 -5.08
N ARG A 239 -19.03 1.14 -5.89
CA ARG A 239 -19.92 0.02 -5.72
C ARG A 239 -19.19 -1.33 -5.72
N GLY A 240 -19.43 -2.14 -4.69
CA GLY A 240 -18.85 -3.47 -4.54
C GLY A 240 -17.45 -3.50 -3.92
N VAL A 241 -16.77 -2.36 -3.76
CA VAL A 241 -15.43 -2.33 -3.16
C VAL A 241 -15.48 -2.70 -1.68
N LEU A 242 -16.49 -2.24 -0.93
CA LEU A 242 -16.67 -2.66 0.46
C LEU A 242 -16.91 -4.17 0.57
N ASP A 243 -17.77 -4.75 -0.30
CA ASP A 243 -17.98 -6.21 -0.36
C ASP A 243 -16.67 -6.95 -0.66
N ALA A 244 -15.85 -6.43 -1.59
CA ALA A 244 -14.55 -7.01 -1.90
C ALA A 244 -13.60 -6.96 -0.68
N CYS A 245 -13.56 -5.86 0.07
CA CYS A 245 -12.75 -5.76 1.29
C CYS A 245 -13.23 -6.71 2.39
N ILE A 246 -14.55 -6.87 2.56
CA ILE A 246 -15.10 -7.84 3.51
C ILE A 246 -14.78 -9.28 3.04
N TYR A 247 -14.86 -9.56 1.72
CA TYR A 247 -14.47 -10.86 1.19
C TYR A 247 -12.98 -11.18 1.48
N ILE A 248 -12.07 -10.21 1.38
CA ILE A 248 -10.65 -10.41 1.75
C ILE A 248 -10.53 -10.80 3.24
N LEU A 249 -11.31 -10.17 4.14
CA LEU A 249 -11.35 -10.56 5.55
C LEU A 249 -11.95 -11.95 5.77
N ASP A 250 -12.94 -12.35 4.96
CA ASP A 250 -13.56 -13.67 5.04
C ASP A 250 -12.64 -14.78 4.51
N ALA A 251 -11.85 -14.46 3.46
CA ALA A 251 -10.93 -15.40 2.84
C ALA A 251 -9.66 -15.65 3.69
N CYS A 252 -9.27 -14.70 4.54
CA CYS A 252 -8.14 -14.92 5.44
C CYS A 252 -8.52 -15.85 6.61
N ASN A 253 -7.58 -16.73 7.01
CA ASN A 253 -7.76 -17.66 8.12
C ASN A 253 -7.69 -16.97 9.51
N MET A 254 -8.25 -15.77 9.64
CA MET A 254 -8.25 -15.03 10.90
C MET A 254 -9.47 -15.45 11.74
N PRO A 255 -9.28 -15.77 13.04
CA PRO A 255 -10.41 -15.99 13.95
C PRO A 255 -11.37 -14.80 13.96
N ILE A 256 -12.68 -15.06 13.97
CA ILE A 256 -13.70 -14.02 13.87
C ILE A 256 -13.58 -12.97 14.97
N ASP A 257 -13.21 -13.37 16.19
CA ASP A 257 -13.00 -12.53 17.36
C ASP A 257 -11.85 -11.52 17.20
N ASN A 258 -10.91 -11.77 16.27
CA ASN A 258 -9.84 -10.83 15.94
C ASN A 258 -10.31 -9.67 15.03
N ARG A 259 -11.52 -9.74 14.46
CA ARG A 259 -12.07 -8.66 13.61
C ARG A 259 -12.41 -7.37 14.37
N GLY A 260 -12.37 -7.40 15.69
CA GLY A 260 -12.47 -6.21 16.54
C GLY A 260 -11.17 -5.41 16.63
N SER A 261 -10.03 -5.96 16.21
CA SER A 261 -8.70 -5.35 16.38
C SER A 261 -8.08 -4.91 15.06
N SER A 262 -7.72 -3.62 14.97
CA SER A 262 -6.99 -3.05 13.85
C SER A 262 -5.60 -3.66 13.70
N ILE A 263 -4.96 -4.06 14.80
CA ILE A 263 -3.64 -4.71 14.83
C ILE A 263 -3.67 -6.03 14.04
N TYR A 264 -4.65 -6.90 14.34
CA TYR A 264 -4.76 -8.19 13.66
C TYR A 264 -5.26 -8.05 12.21
N ILE A 265 -6.21 -7.14 11.96
CA ILE A 265 -6.72 -6.88 10.60
C ILE A 265 -5.59 -6.37 9.71
N THR A 266 -4.83 -5.37 10.13
CA THR A 266 -3.76 -4.80 9.31
C THR A 266 -2.63 -5.80 9.07
N ARG A 267 -2.26 -6.59 10.10
CA ARG A 267 -1.25 -7.63 9.95
C ARG A 267 -1.70 -8.72 8.97
N GLN A 268 -2.92 -9.22 9.09
CA GLN A 268 -3.41 -10.27 8.20
C GLN A 268 -3.63 -9.75 6.78
N ALA A 269 -4.11 -8.50 6.65
CA ALA A 269 -4.30 -7.89 5.35
C ALA A 269 -2.97 -7.62 4.62
N SER A 270 -1.86 -7.34 5.34
CA SER A 270 -0.55 -7.20 4.70
C SER A 270 -0.12 -8.48 3.98
N ALA A 271 -0.48 -9.68 4.48
CA ALA A 271 -0.30 -10.94 3.78
C ALA A 271 -1.30 -11.10 2.62
N MET A 272 -2.61 -10.87 2.89
CA MET A 272 -3.67 -11.13 1.91
C MET A 272 -3.66 -10.19 0.69
N ILE A 273 -3.06 -9.01 0.77
CA ILE A 273 -2.95 -8.11 -0.38
C ILE A 273 -1.94 -8.62 -1.41
N ASN A 274 -0.93 -9.41 -1.02
CA ASN A 274 -0.08 -10.15 -1.96
C ASN A 274 -0.55 -11.61 -2.09
N SER A 275 -0.08 -12.32 -3.12
CA SER A 275 -0.54 -13.67 -3.46
C SER A 275 0.48 -14.78 -3.13
N GLU A 276 1.57 -14.48 -2.45
CA GLU A 276 2.69 -15.43 -2.34
C GLU A 276 2.37 -16.67 -1.49
N ASP A 277 1.58 -16.52 -0.42
CA ASP A 277 1.36 -17.61 0.54
C ASP A 277 -0.08 -18.12 0.62
N ASP A 278 -1.06 -17.29 0.27
CA ASP A 278 -2.47 -17.47 0.62
C ASP A 278 -3.45 -17.12 -0.50
N ASP A 279 -3.00 -17.17 -1.76
CA ASP A 279 -3.79 -16.80 -2.95
C ASP A 279 -4.45 -15.41 -2.83
N GLY A 280 -3.75 -14.48 -2.20
CA GLY A 280 -4.21 -13.11 -1.97
C GLY A 280 -4.40 -12.29 -3.24
N VAL A 281 -4.56 -10.97 -3.07
CA VAL A 281 -5.16 -10.10 -4.10
C VAL A 281 -4.28 -9.92 -5.34
N ILE A 282 -2.95 -9.73 -5.18
CA ILE A 282 -2.07 -9.27 -6.26
C ILE A 282 -0.85 -10.18 -6.40
N VAL A 283 -0.55 -10.56 -7.63
CA VAL A 283 0.72 -11.23 -7.99
C VAL A 283 1.79 -10.16 -8.21
N GLY A 284 2.88 -10.23 -7.42
CA GLY A 284 4.06 -9.38 -7.61
C GLY A 284 4.88 -9.78 -8.83
N ARG A 285 5.44 -8.80 -9.59
CA ARG A 285 6.32 -9.09 -10.71
C ARG A 285 7.30 -7.96 -11.01
N TRP A 286 8.60 -8.29 -11.10
CA TRP A 286 9.69 -7.33 -11.28
C TRP A 286 10.61 -7.61 -12.48
N ASP A 287 10.34 -8.66 -13.27
CA ASP A 287 11.14 -9.07 -14.44
C ASP A 287 10.68 -8.42 -15.77
N GLU A 288 9.74 -7.46 -15.71
CA GLU A 288 9.13 -6.75 -16.85
C GLU A 288 8.37 -7.64 -17.85
N ASP A 289 8.18 -8.93 -17.60
CA ASP A 289 7.29 -9.77 -18.41
C ASP A 289 5.85 -9.72 -17.90
N TYR A 290 5.05 -8.82 -18.42
CA TYR A 290 3.64 -8.67 -18.08
C TYR A 290 2.69 -9.29 -19.10
N SER A 291 3.17 -10.15 -19.99
CA SER A 291 2.42 -10.75 -21.12
C SER A 291 1.14 -11.49 -20.69
N LEU A 292 1.08 -12.01 -19.45
CA LEU A 292 -0.07 -12.73 -18.93
C LEU A 292 -0.98 -11.90 -18.02
N GLY A 293 -0.84 -10.57 -18.03
CA GLY A 293 -1.63 -9.70 -17.16
C GLY A 293 -1.59 -8.23 -17.59
N THR A 294 -1.83 -7.36 -16.63
CA THR A 294 -1.73 -5.90 -16.79
C THR A 294 -0.43 -5.42 -16.17
N SER A 295 0.34 -4.63 -16.89
CA SER A 295 1.56 -4.00 -16.34
C SER A 295 1.22 -3.19 -15.09
N PRO A 296 2.05 -3.27 -14.03
CA PRO A 296 1.90 -2.44 -12.83
C PRO A 296 1.82 -0.95 -13.13
N ASN A 297 2.43 -0.50 -14.23
CA ASN A 297 2.47 0.90 -14.65
C ASN A 297 1.12 1.41 -15.20
N LEU A 298 0.23 0.51 -15.62
CA LEU A 298 -1.07 0.87 -16.20
C LEU A 298 -2.18 1.03 -15.18
N TRP A 299 -2.02 0.51 -13.97
CA TRP A 299 -3.06 0.67 -12.95
C TRP A 299 -3.20 2.13 -12.53
N THR A 300 -4.41 2.63 -12.57
CA THR A 300 -4.79 4.00 -12.18
C THR A 300 -5.33 4.06 -10.76
N GLY A 301 -5.78 2.93 -10.22
CA GLY A 301 -6.39 2.83 -8.91
C GLY A 301 -6.68 1.40 -8.49
N SER A 302 -7.36 1.27 -7.36
CA SER A 302 -7.58 -0.01 -6.67
C SER A 302 -8.87 -0.72 -7.07
N THR A 303 -9.87 0.02 -7.55
CA THR A 303 -11.24 -0.48 -7.79
C THR A 303 -11.24 -1.73 -8.66
N GLN A 304 -10.60 -1.68 -9.84
CA GLN A 304 -10.58 -2.82 -10.76
C GLN A 304 -9.85 -4.03 -10.19
N ILE A 305 -8.79 -3.82 -9.45
CA ILE A 305 -8.02 -4.91 -8.82
C ILE A 305 -8.90 -5.61 -7.77
N LEU A 306 -9.51 -4.85 -6.86
CA LEU A 306 -10.34 -5.38 -5.77
C LEU A 306 -11.59 -6.10 -6.32
N LEU A 307 -12.31 -5.48 -7.25
CA LEU A 307 -13.51 -6.08 -7.86
C LEU A 307 -13.19 -7.33 -8.67
N LYS A 308 -12.08 -7.33 -9.42
CA LYS A 308 -11.64 -8.50 -10.18
C LYS A 308 -11.28 -9.66 -9.24
N TYR A 309 -10.53 -9.38 -8.18
CA TYR A 309 -10.20 -10.40 -7.17
C TYR A 309 -11.46 -11.00 -6.54
N ALA A 310 -12.38 -10.15 -6.04
CA ALA A 310 -13.60 -10.61 -5.40
C ALA A 310 -14.50 -11.43 -6.34
N SER A 311 -14.58 -11.05 -7.63
CA SER A 311 -15.44 -11.76 -8.61
C SER A 311 -14.84 -13.05 -9.13
N THR A 312 -13.51 -13.10 -9.32
CA THR A 312 -12.82 -14.27 -9.87
C THR A 312 -12.27 -15.22 -8.80
N ARG A 313 -12.10 -14.74 -7.58
CA ARG A 313 -11.44 -15.43 -6.47
C ARG A 313 -10.02 -15.91 -6.82
N THR A 314 -9.38 -15.19 -7.74
CA THR A 314 -8.01 -15.50 -8.20
C THR A 314 -7.15 -14.25 -8.15
N PRO A 315 -5.86 -14.38 -7.82
CA PRO A 315 -4.94 -13.25 -7.77
C PRO A 315 -4.89 -12.45 -9.08
N VAL A 316 -4.86 -11.14 -8.96
CA VAL A 316 -4.80 -10.22 -10.10
C VAL A 316 -3.35 -9.99 -10.52
N ARG A 317 -3.07 -10.04 -11.83
CA ARG A 317 -1.74 -9.90 -12.42
C ARG A 317 -1.61 -8.54 -13.11
N TYR A 318 -0.58 -7.72 -12.82
CA TYR A 318 0.51 -7.82 -11.86
C TYR A 318 0.59 -6.55 -11.01
N GLY A 319 1.39 -6.58 -9.91
CA GLY A 319 1.69 -5.44 -9.06
C GLY A 319 3.17 -5.26 -8.77
N GLN A 320 3.53 -4.05 -8.35
CA GLN A 320 4.81 -3.67 -7.73
C GLN A 320 4.51 -2.80 -6.50
N CYS A 321 5.53 -2.34 -5.77
CA CYS A 321 5.36 -1.77 -4.43
C CYS A 321 4.27 -0.68 -4.34
N TRP A 322 4.19 0.24 -5.31
CA TRP A 322 3.15 1.28 -5.33
C TRP A 322 1.73 0.73 -5.54
N VAL A 323 1.60 -0.40 -6.27
CA VAL A 323 0.29 -1.05 -6.49
C VAL A 323 -0.16 -1.73 -5.20
N PHE A 324 0.73 -2.47 -4.53
CA PHE A 324 0.45 -3.05 -3.22
C PHE A 324 0.05 -1.97 -2.22
N ALA A 325 0.85 -0.91 -2.09
CA ALA A 325 0.56 0.19 -1.19
C ALA A 325 -0.76 0.90 -1.51
N GLY A 326 -1.05 1.16 -2.80
CA GLY A 326 -2.28 1.79 -3.23
C GLY A 326 -3.53 0.97 -2.91
N VAL A 327 -3.50 -0.34 -3.21
CA VAL A 327 -4.62 -1.27 -2.94
C VAL A 327 -4.81 -1.48 -1.45
N PHE A 328 -3.72 -1.62 -0.70
CA PHE A 328 -3.78 -1.78 0.75
C PHE A 328 -4.36 -0.53 1.43
N ASN A 329 -3.97 0.67 0.96
CA ASN A 329 -4.54 1.93 1.46
C ASN A 329 -6.06 2.01 1.23
N SER A 330 -6.53 1.54 0.08
CA SER A 330 -7.97 1.46 -0.23
C SER A 330 -8.71 0.52 0.71
N PHE A 331 -8.14 -0.66 0.97
CA PHE A 331 -8.67 -1.63 1.93
C PHE A 331 -8.79 -1.03 3.33
N LEU A 332 -7.73 -0.39 3.82
CA LEU A 332 -7.69 0.22 5.16
C LEU A 332 -8.74 1.33 5.31
N ARG A 333 -8.77 2.27 4.35
CA ARG A 333 -9.74 3.38 4.35
C ARG A 333 -11.17 2.88 4.19
N CYS A 334 -11.40 1.87 3.36
CA CYS A 334 -12.70 1.26 3.18
C CYS A 334 -13.27 0.71 4.49
N LEU A 335 -12.44 0.14 5.35
CA LEU A 335 -12.83 -0.34 6.68
C LEU A 335 -12.89 0.75 7.75
N GLY A 336 -12.49 1.98 7.44
CA GLY A 336 -12.50 3.12 8.37
C GLY A 336 -11.22 3.30 9.17
N ILE A 337 -10.14 2.60 8.84
CA ILE A 337 -8.82 2.75 9.45
C ILE A 337 -8.09 3.92 8.78
N PRO A 338 -7.70 4.99 9.52
CA PRO A 338 -6.95 6.09 8.94
C PRO A 338 -5.61 5.59 8.41
N SER A 339 -5.31 5.88 7.14
CA SER A 339 -4.11 5.37 6.48
C SER A 339 -3.58 6.32 5.41
N ARG A 340 -2.28 6.18 5.11
CA ARG A 340 -1.58 6.95 4.10
C ARG A 340 -0.50 6.11 3.42
N VAL A 341 -0.17 6.46 2.17
CA VAL A 341 0.93 5.83 1.43
C VAL A 341 2.21 6.62 1.70
N ILE A 342 3.28 5.89 1.94
CA ILE A 342 4.63 6.41 2.20
C ILE A 342 5.53 6.03 1.04
N THR A 343 6.43 6.92 0.65
CA THR A 343 7.54 6.60 -0.24
C THR A 343 8.85 6.87 0.48
N ASN A 344 9.69 5.85 0.58
CA ASN A 344 11.04 5.91 1.12
C ASN A 344 12.05 5.88 -0.01
N TYR A 345 12.87 6.92 -0.14
CA TYR A 345 13.94 6.99 -1.14
C TYR A 345 15.25 6.46 -0.56
N GLY A 346 15.92 5.59 -1.33
CA GLY A 346 17.05 4.83 -0.85
C GLY A 346 16.58 3.78 0.17
N SER A 347 15.59 2.98 -0.19
CA SER A 347 15.04 1.97 0.71
C SER A 347 15.92 0.73 0.73
N ALA A 348 16.43 0.36 1.88
CA ALA A 348 17.27 -0.82 2.02
C ALA A 348 16.43 -2.12 1.99
N HIS A 349 16.91 -3.11 1.25
CA HIS A 349 16.42 -4.49 1.33
C HIS A 349 17.53 -5.36 1.92
N ASP A 350 17.46 -5.57 3.23
CA ASP A 350 18.36 -6.42 4.03
C ASP A 350 17.87 -7.87 3.97
N ASN A 351 18.50 -8.66 3.12
CA ASN A 351 18.09 -10.04 2.84
C ASN A 351 18.46 -11.03 3.96
N ASP A 352 19.52 -10.75 4.72
CA ASP A 352 19.99 -11.66 5.79
C ASP A 352 19.57 -11.22 7.21
N GLY A 353 18.94 -10.05 7.36
CA GLY A 353 18.39 -9.53 8.60
C GLY A 353 19.43 -9.05 9.60
N ASN A 354 20.62 -8.62 9.10
CA ASN A 354 21.72 -8.12 9.94
C ASN A 354 21.65 -6.62 10.20
N MET A 355 20.67 -5.90 9.64
CA MET A 355 20.47 -4.43 9.68
C MET A 355 21.58 -3.64 9.00
N LYS A 356 22.28 -4.23 8.03
CA LYS A 356 23.27 -3.60 7.18
C LYS A 356 22.98 -3.97 5.73
N ILE A 357 23.47 -3.19 4.80
CA ILE A 357 23.42 -3.50 3.37
C ILE A 357 24.83 -3.82 2.91
N ASP A 358 25.05 -5.05 2.53
CA ASP A 358 26.35 -5.57 2.10
C ASP A 358 26.51 -5.48 0.58
N LEU A 359 27.30 -4.52 0.09
CA LEU A 359 27.67 -4.37 -1.31
C LEU A 359 29.03 -4.99 -1.56
N ILE A 360 29.08 -6.11 -2.29
CA ILE A 360 30.28 -6.92 -2.48
C ILE A 360 30.96 -6.56 -3.80
N PHE A 361 32.28 -6.42 -3.76
CA PHE A 361 33.13 -6.12 -4.92
C PHE A 361 34.20 -7.18 -5.11
N LEU A 362 34.51 -7.43 -6.38
CA LEU A 362 35.62 -8.28 -6.80
C LEU A 362 36.97 -7.61 -6.52
N PRO A 363 38.09 -8.36 -6.55
CA PRO A 363 39.44 -7.79 -6.33
C PRO A 363 39.82 -6.66 -7.29
N ASP A 364 39.24 -6.63 -8.48
CA ASP A 364 39.46 -5.59 -9.51
C ASP A 364 38.58 -4.34 -9.32
N GLY A 365 37.71 -4.32 -8.29
CA GLY A 365 36.81 -3.20 -7.99
C GLY A 365 35.47 -3.25 -8.74
N GLN A 366 35.19 -4.29 -9.51
CA GLN A 366 33.87 -4.46 -10.15
C GLN A 366 32.86 -5.03 -9.16
N PRO A 367 31.57 -4.63 -9.24
CA PRO A 367 30.50 -5.18 -8.40
C PRO A 367 30.37 -6.72 -8.58
N ASP A 368 30.35 -7.46 -7.48
CA ASP A 368 30.08 -8.91 -7.47
C ASP A 368 28.57 -9.14 -7.41
N LYS A 369 27.92 -9.12 -8.57
CA LYS A 369 26.46 -9.31 -8.70
C LYS A 369 25.96 -10.67 -8.21
N PHE A 370 26.81 -11.70 -8.14
CA PHE A 370 26.40 -13.04 -7.72
C PHE A 370 26.33 -13.19 -6.20
N ASN A 371 27.18 -12.47 -5.48
CA ASN A 371 27.29 -12.62 -4.04
C ASN A 371 26.63 -11.47 -3.27
N THR A 372 26.38 -10.35 -3.92
CA THR A 372 25.59 -9.25 -3.35
C THR A 372 24.12 -9.68 -3.35
N ARG A 373 23.53 -9.90 -2.17
CA ARG A 373 22.14 -10.29 -1.98
C ARG A 373 21.26 -9.14 -1.56
N ASP A 374 21.85 -8.16 -0.91
CA ASP A 374 21.19 -6.96 -0.47
C ASP A 374 21.07 -5.96 -1.62
N SER A 375 20.12 -5.07 -1.51
CA SER A 375 19.92 -4.01 -2.50
C SER A 375 19.44 -2.73 -1.84
N ILE A 376 19.61 -1.61 -2.54
CA ILE A 376 19.03 -0.32 -2.16
C ILE A 376 18.08 0.07 -3.28
N TRP A 377 16.81 0.05 -2.99
CA TRP A 377 15.78 0.47 -3.93
C TRP A 377 15.81 1.99 -4.07
N ASN A 378 15.68 2.49 -5.29
CA ASN A 378 15.62 3.94 -5.51
C ASN A 378 14.48 4.56 -4.71
N PHE A 379 13.33 3.88 -4.70
CA PHE A 379 12.21 4.16 -3.83
C PHE A 379 11.47 2.87 -3.48
N HIS A 380 10.86 2.82 -2.32
CA HIS A 380 9.91 1.80 -1.94
C HIS A 380 8.65 2.44 -1.35
N CYS A 381 7.50 1.81 -1.58
CA CYS A 381 6.21 2.31 -1.12
C CYS A 381 5.56 1.32 -0.15
N TRP A 382 5.12 1.83 1.00
CA TRP A 382 4.34 1.09 1.98
C TRP A 382 3.18 1.92 2.53
N ASN A 383 2.48 1.43 3.54
CA ASN A 383 1.42 2.17 4.21
C ASN A 383 1.75 2.46 5.65
N GLU A 384 1.22 3.54 6.16
CA GLU A 384 1.04 3.74 7.59
C GLU A 384 -0.45 3.69 7.92
N ALA A 385 -0.81 2.95 8.98
CA ALA A 385 -2.13 2.89 9.57
C ALA A 385 -2.10 3.50 10.98
N TYR A 386 -3.08 4.34 11.31
CA TYR A 386 -3.14 5.00 12.61
C TYR A 386 -3.95 4.20 13.61
N MET A 387 -3.33 3.79 14.73
CA MET A 387 -4.00 3.02 15.78
C MET A 387 -3.31 3.13 17.14
N SER A 388 -4.05 2.87 18.19
CA SER A 388 -3.47 2.59 19.50
C SER A 388 -2.90 1.17 19.53
N ARG A 389 -1.87 0.95 20.36
CA ARG A 389 -1.16 -0.34 20.46
C ARG A 389 -1.21 -0.82 21.92
N SER A 390 -2.28 -1.56 22.27
CA SER A 390 -2.44 -2.13 23.60
C SER A 390 -1.46 -3.29 23.92
N ASP A 391 -0.83 -3.83 22.89
CA ASP A 391 0.18 -4.88 22.92
C ASP A 391 1.61 -4.35 23.09
N LEU A 392 1.82 -3.04 23.06
CA LEU A 392 3.11 -2.37 23.21
C LEU A 392 3.15 -1.50 24.47
N PRO A 393 4.34 -1.09 24.93
CA PRO A 393 4.48 -0.08 25.97
C PRO A 393 3.74 1.22 25.63
N ALA A 394 3.25 1.92 26.65
CA ALA A 394 2.53 3.17 26.48
C ALA A 394 3.34 4.20 25.69
N GLY A 395 2.69 4.88 24.74
CA GLY A 395 3.31 5.90 23.91
C GLY A 395 3.82 5.40 22.55
N LEU A 396 3.74 4.11 22.24
CA LEU A 396 4.11 3.53 20.94
C LEU A 396 2.93 3.36 19.97
N GLY A 397 1.72 3.84 20.35
CA GLY A 397 0.60 4.02 19.42
C GLY A 397 0.84 5.18 18.44
N GLY A 398 -0.12 5.40 17.57
CA GLY A 398 -0.04 6.37 16.48
C GLY A 398 0.18 5.71 15.13
N TRP A 399 0.98 6.30 14.26
CA TRP A 399 1.30 5.73 12.96
C TRP A 399 2.09 4.43 13.07
N GLN A 400 1.64 3.41 12.36
CA GLN A 400 2.21 2.07 12.30
C GLN A 400 2.50 1.70 10.86
N VAL A 401 3.71 1.27 10.54
CA VAL A 401 4.07 0.75 9.21
C VAL A 401 3.40 -0.59 8.97
N VAL A 402 2.74 -0.72 7.83
CA VAL A 402 2.24 -1.98 7.29
C VAL A 402 2.59 -2.05 5.81
N ASP A 403 3.19 -3.15 5.38
CA ASP A 403 3.64 -3.33 4.00
C ASP A 403 3.14 -4.68 3.45
N ALA A 404 2.48 -4.61 2.29
CA ALA A 404 1.97 -5.78 1.59
C ALA A 404 2.90 -6.23 0.44
N THR A 405 3.97 -5.50 0.15
CA THR A 405 4.97 -5.94 -0.84
C THR A 405 5.67 -7.19 -0.32
N PRO A 406 5.67 -8.30 -1.07
CA PRO A 406 6.29 -9.54 -0.61
C PRO A 406 7.83 -9.44 -0.72
N GLN A 407 8.49 -8.97 0.33
CA GLN A 407 9.95 -8.89 0.43
C GLN A 407 10.50 -10.05 1.25
N GLU A 408 10.14 -10.09 2.56
CA GLU A 408 10.60 -11.12 3.49
C GLU A 408 9.43 -11.75 4.25
N THR A 409 9.64 -12.97 4.77
CA THR A 409 8.60 -13.67 5.53
C THR A 409 8.65 -13.30 7.01
N SER A 410 7.47 -13.10 7.61
CA SER A 410 7.28 -12.92 9.04
C SER A 410 6.25 -13.90 9.57
N GLY A 411 6.70 -14.80 10.47
CA GLY A 411 5.86 -15.88 10.97
C GLY A 411 5.37 -16.85 9.91
N GLY A 412 6.14 -17.00 8.82
CA GLY A 412 5.90 -17.95 7.74
C GLY A 412 5.00 -17.42 6.62
N TYR A 413 4.68 -16.14 6.59
CA TYR A 413 3.95 -15.45 5.52
C TYR A 413 4.72 -14.23 5.05
N PHE A 414 4.63 -13.89 3.76
CA PHE A 414 5.07 -12.60 3.25
C PHE A 414 4.14 -11.50 3.75
N ARG A 415 4.52 -10.85 4.84
CA ARG A 415 3.80 -9.77 5.50
C ARG A 415 4.73 -8.90 6.33
N CYS A 416 4.36 -7.64 6.56
CA CYS A 416 5.11 -6.72 7.40
C CYS A 416 4.19 -5.84 8.24
N GLY A 417 4.53 -5.70 9.52
CA GLY A 417 3.85 -4.82 10.47
C GLY A 417 2.62 -5.44 11.16
N PRO A 418 1.90 -4.61 11.93
CA PRO A 418 2.09 -3.18 12.15
C PRO A 418 3.31 -2.86 13.04
N ALA A 419 4.21 -2.02 12.55
CA ALA A 419 5.42 -1.58 13.24
C ALA A 419 5.31 -0.11 13.67
N SER A 420 5.52 0.18 14.95
CA SER A 420 5.43 1.55 15.46
C SER A 420 6.52 2.44 14.86
N VAL A 421 6.13 3.47 14.12
CA VAL A 421 7.06 4.48 13.55
C VAL A 421 7.92 5.11 14.64
N LYS A 422 7.32 5.37 15.81
CA LYS A 422 8.05 5.93 16.94
C LYS A 422 9.08 4.96 17.51
N ALA A 423 8.74 3.66 17.65
CA ALA A 423 9.69 2.65 18.11
C ALA A 423 10.85 2.47 17.11
N VAL A 424 10.54 2.48 15.81
CA VAL A 424 11.57 2.45 14.74
C VAL A 424 12.53 3.62 14.88
N LYS A 425 12.01 4.85 15.03
CA LYS A 425 12.84 6.05 15.24
C LYS A 425 13.75 5.96 16.47
N GLU A 426 13.24 5.37 17.55
CA GLU A 426 13.95 5.23 18.83
C GLU A 426 14.88 4.00 18.88
N GLY A 427 14.98 3.22 17.78
CA GLY A 427 15.78 2.00 17.69
C GLY A 427 15.25 0.85 18.55
N GLN A 428 13.98 0.90 18.99
CA GLN A 428 13.34 -0.12 19.81
C GLN A 428 12.83 -1.29 18.94
N VAL A 429 13.75 -1.98 18.28
CA VAL A 429 13.46 -2.94 17.21
C VAL A 429 13.02 -4.32 17.68
N SER A 430 13.05 -4.61 19.00
CA SER A 430 12.67 -5.90 19.58
C SER A 430 11.17 -6.09 19.78
N TYR A 431 10.37 -5.05 19.66
CA TYR A 431 8.91 -5.14 19.80
C TYR A 431 8.23 -5.69 18.54
N PRO A 432 7.03 -6.33 18.65
CA PRO A 432 6.26 -6.78 17.51
C PRO A 432 5.56 -5.56 16.79
N PHE A 433 5.36 -5.58 15.48
CA PHE A 433 5.77 -6.63 14.55
C PHE A 433 6.74 -6.05 13.52
N ASP A 434 7.82 -6.82 13.22
CA ASP A 434 8.74 -6.54 12.12
C ASP A 434 9.50 -5.20 12.18
N MET A 435 9.62 -4.61 13.39
CA MET A 435 10.28 -3.30 13.57
C MET A 435 11.74 -3.32 13.14
N LYS A 436 12.43 -4.47 13.30
CA LYS A 436 13.81 -4.67 12.86
C LYS A 436 13.94 -4.51 11.34
N PHE A 437 13.01 -5.12 10.58
CA PHE A 437 12.99 -5.01 9.14
C PHE A 437 12.73 -3.58 8.68
N VAL A 438 11.69 -2.93 9.24
CA VAL A 438 11.38 -1.52 8.92
C VAL A 438 12.51 -0.57 9.28
N PHE A 439 13.19 -0.81 10.42
CA PHE A 439 14.37 -0.03 10.80
C PHE A 439 15.48 -0.16 9.75
N ALA A 440 15.74 -1.39 9.27
CA ALA A 440 16.72 -1.63 8.23
C ALA A 440 16.38 -0.85 6.94
N GLU A 441 15.12 -0.84 6.50
CA GLU A 441 14.67 -0.14 5.30
C GLU A 441 14.96 1.38 5.33
N VAL A 442 14.98 2.00 6.51
CA VAL A 442 15.11 3.46 6.65
C VAL A 442 16.43 3.93 7.24
N ALA A 443 17.21 3.05 7.89
CA ALA A 443 18.37 3.49 8.70
C ALA A 443 19.59 2.57 8.65
N SER A 444 19.63 1.53 7.80
CA SER A 444 20.80 0.66 7.65
C SER A 444 22.03 1.41 7.19
N ASP A 445 23.19 1.02 7.71
CA ASP A 445 24.49 1.39 7.13
C ASP A 445 24.73 0.56 5.85
N VAL A 446 25.32 1.18 4.82
CA VAL A 446 25.77 0.50 3.60
C VAL A 446 27.24 0.16 3.73
N VAL A 447 27.57 -1.11 3.79
CA VAL A 447 28.93 -1.62 3.96
C VAL A 447 29.46 -2.11 2.62
N PHE A 448 30.48 -1.46 2.11
CA PHE A 448 31.20 -1.84 0.91
C PHE A 448 32.29 -2.85 1.27
N GLN A 449 32.16 -4.07 0.77
CA GLN A 449 33.06 -5.17 1.08
C GLN A 449 33.83 -5.61 -0.16
N LYS A 450 35.10 -5.95 0.01
CA LYS A 450 35.95 -6.47 -1.05
C LYS A 450 36.30 -7.93 -0.78
N ARG A 451 36.14 -8.77 -1.79
CA ARG A 451 36.54 -10.16 -1.72
C ARG A 451 38.02 -10.28 -2.09
N ASP A 452 38.82 -10.85 -1.22
CA ASP A 452 40.22 -11.15 -1.53
C ASP A 452 40.36 -12.42 -2.40
N LYS A 453 41.59 -12.73 -2.80
CA LYS A 453 41.89 -13.92 -3.63
C LYS A 453 41.63 -15.25 -2.91
N SER A 454 41.51 -15.24 -1.59
CA SER A 454 41.18 -16.41 -0.76
C SER A 454 39.67 -16.55 -0.51
N GLY A 455 38.89 -15.57 -0.95
CA GLY A 455 37.44 -15.54 -0.80
C GLY A 455 36.95 -14.81 0.46
N VAL A 456 37.84 -14.26 1.28
CA VAL A 456 37.51 -13.53 2.50
C VAL A 456 36.95 -12.15 2.14
N LEU A 457 35.82 -11.79 2.74
CA LEU A 457 35.22 -10.45 2.64
C LEU A 457 35.81 -9.51 3.67
N THR A 458 36.21 -8.34 3.24
CA THR A 458 36.78 -7.29 4.12
C THR A 458 36.08 -5.97 3.83
N PRO A 459 35.43 -5.36 4.83
CA PRO A 459 34.86 -4.01 4.70
C PRO A 459 35.97 -3.00 4.37
N PHE A 460 35.70 -2.09 3.43
CA PHE A 460 36.66 -1.03 3.07
C PHE A 460 36.03 0.37 3.13
N TYR A 461 34.73 0.49 3.05
CA TYR A 461 34.01 1.76 3.15
C TYR A 461 32.61 1.54 3.74
N THR A 462 32.09 2.49 4.50
CA THR A 462 30.72 2.47 5.04
C THR A 462 30.04 3.82 4.78
N ASP A 463 28.88 3.76 4.12
CA ASP A 463 28.03 4.92 3.91
C ASP A 463 26.82 4.86 4.88
N LYS A 464 26.70 5.90 5.71
CA LYS A 464 25.63 6.03 6.72
C LYS A 464 24.50 6.96 6.29
N THR A 465 24.49 7.41 5.03
CA THR A 465 23.62 8.50 4.57
C THR A 465 22.69 8.14 3.42
N SER A 466 22.99 7.10 2.68
CA SER A 466 22.27 6.74 1.46
C SER A 466 20.93 6.08 1.72
N VAL A 467 20.76 5.36 2.84
CA VAL A 467 19.52 4.67 3.19
C VAL A 467 18.55 5.62 3.86
N GLY A 468 17.27 5.57 3.42
CA GLY A 468 16.23 6.44 3.96
C GLY A 468 16.54 7.92 3.77
N LYS A 469 17.05 8.29 2.62
CA LYS A 469 17.52 9.64 2.29
C LYS A 469 16.40 10.68 2.40
N LEU A 470 15.18 10.29 2.02
CA LEU A 470 13.99 11.13 2.06
C LEU A 470 12.75 10.24 2.18
N ILE A 471 11.88 10.54 3.13
CA ILE A 471 10.63 9.79 3.34
C ILE A 471 9.46 10.74 3.18
N LEU A 472 8.60 10.47 2.21
CA LEU A 472 7.51 11.35 1.80
C LEU A 472 6.14 10.71 1.97
N THR A 473 5.14 11.55 2.20
CA THR A 473 3.72 11.24 2.05
C THR A 473 3.02 12.43 1.40
N LYS A 474 1.77 12.22 0.95
CA LYS A 474 0.93 13.34 0.48
C LYS A 474 0.56 14.25 1.63
N SER A 475 0.69 15.56 1.44
CA SER A 475 0.26 16.56 2.41
C SER A 475 -1.26 16.52 2.64
N VAL A 476 -1.67 16.84 3.86
CA VAL A 476 -3.09 17.00 4.20
C VAL A 476 -3.69 18.15 3.39
N GLY A 477 -4.76 17.87 2.67
CA GLY A 477 -5.51 18.87 1.89
C GLY A 477 -4.83 19.38 0.62
N SER A 478 -3.67 18.85 0.23
CA SER A 478 -3.02 19.19 -1.05
C SER A 478 -2.19 18.01 -1.61
N ASP A 479 -1.89 18.06 -2.91
CA ASP A 479 -1.06 17.03 -3.58
C ASP A 479 0.45 17.27 -3.41
N ALA A 480 0.85 18.28 -2.66
CA ALA A 480 2.26 18.55 -2.37
C ALA A 480 2.87 17.45 -1.48
N PRO A 481 4.15 17.13 -1.64
CA PRO A 481 4.83 16.20 -0.76
C PRO A 481 4.99 16.80 0.66
N ALA A 482 4.82 15.95 1.66
CA ALA A 482 5.19 16.21 3.04
C ALA A 482 6.40 15.35 3.39
N ASP A 483 7.51 15.98 3.77
CA ASP A 483 8.69 15.30 4.27
C ASP A 483 8.45 14.86 5.73
N ILE A 484 8.45 13.56 5.93
CA ILE A 484 8.26 12.91 7.22
C ILE A 484 9.50 12.13 7.69
N THR A 485 10.66 12.35 7.06
CA THR A 485 11.92 11.66 7.38
C THR A 485 12.23 11.73 8.87
N ASN A 486 12.00 12.90 9.49
CA ASN A 486 12.22 13.11 10.92
C ASN A 486 11.29 12.29 11.85
N THR A 487 10.23 11.66 11.32
CA THR A 487 9.38 10.76 12.11
C THR A 487 9.97 9.36 12.22
N TYR A 488 10.84 8.98 11.29
CA TYR A 488 11.49 7.65 11.22
C TYR A 488 12.90 7.62 11.79
N LYS A 489 13.65 8.72 11.64
CA LYS A 489 15.04 8.79 12.11
C LYS A 489 15.41 10.20 12.52
N ASN A 490 16.47 10.31 13.31
CA ASN A 490 17.01 11.60 13.73
C ASN A 490 17.98 12.15 12.66
N PRO A 491 18.11 13.47 12.54
CA PRO A 491 19.11 14.08 11.67
C PRO A 491 20.52 13.56 11.99
N VAL A 492 21.31 13.27 10.95
CA VAL A 492 22.69 12.83 11.08
C VAL A 492 23.48 13.89 11.85
N GLY A 493 24.18 13.50 12.93
CA GLY A 493 25.00 14.39 13.76
C GLY A 493 24.41 14.77 15.14
N ILE A 494 23.17 14.38 15.43
CA ILE A 494 22.66 14.41 16.81
C ILE A 494 22.97 13.04 17.42
N SER A 495 24.08 12.95 18.17
CA SER A 495 24.37 11.77 18.97
C SER A 495 23.23 11.57 19.98
N HIS A 496 22.48 10.50 19.86
CA HIS A 496 21.85 9.93 21.03
C HIS A 496 22.96 9.29 21.87
N ASP A 497 22.96 9.61 23.15
CA ASP A 497 23.52 8.71 24.13
C ASP A 497 23.01 7.29 23.78
N GLU A 498 23.92 6.33 23.81
CA GLU A 498 23.71 4.94 23.41
C GLU A 498 22.29 4.45 23.72
N PRO A 499 21.62 3.70 22.80
CA PRO A 499 20.33 3.13 23.14
C PRO A 499 20.50 2.34 24.42
N THR A 500 19.80 2.76 25.46
CA THR A 500 19.76 2.07 26.74
C THR A 500 19.37 0.64 26.45
N SER A 501 20.33 -0.27 26.50
CA SER A 501 20.16 -1.70 26.34
C SER A 501 19.17 -2.20 27.40
N VAL A 502 17.92 -2.33 27.02
CA VAL A 502 16.96 -3.10 27.79
C VAL A 502 16.81 -4.44 27.08
N LEU A 503 17.46 -5.42 27.66
CA LEU A 503 17.55 -6.84 27.33
C LEU A 503 18.73 -7.18 26.40
N GLY A 504 19.81 -7.60 27.06
CA GLY A 504 21.07 -8.04 26.52
C GLY A 504 20.97 -9.08 25.41
N GLU A 505 21.25 -8.64 24.25
CA GLU A 505 22.07 -9.33 23.27
C GLU A 505 22.96 -8.22 22.70
N ASP A 506 24.24 -8.40 22.85
CA ASP A 506 25.27 -7.47 22.46
C ASP A 506 25.15 -7.15 20.96
N LEU A 507 24.58 -6.00 20.63
CA LEU A 507 24.90 -5.32 19.37
C LEU A 507 26.30 -4.77 19.52
N GLU A 508 27.29 -5.64 19.75
CA GLU A 508 28.66 -5.28 19.54
C GLU A 508 28.78 -4.93 18.06
N SER A 509 28.99 -3.66 17.81
CA SER A 509 29.48 -3.21 16.51
C SER A 509 30.91 -3.73 16.37
N ASP A 510 31.05 -5.00 15.98
CA ASP A 510 32.31 -5.62 15.54
C ASP A 510 32.79 -5.01 14.20
N ASN A 511 32.41 -3.77 13.90
CA ASN A 511 33.03 -3.02 12.83
C ASN A 511 34.23 -2.28 13.45
N PRO A 512 35.46 -2.66 13.11
CA PRO A 512 36.59 -1.82 13.40
C PRO A 512 36.28 -0.44 12.80
N GLU A 513 36.32 0.62 13.60
CA GLU A 513 36.26 1.99 13.08
C GLU A 513 37.27 2.09 11.94
N LEU A 514 36.76 2.18 10.70
CA LEU A 514 37.64 2.40 9.56
C LEU A 514 38.33 3.74 9.79
N PRO A 515 39.65 3.83 9.57
CA PRO A 515 40.39 5.08 9.78
C PRO A 515 39.69 6.21 9.03
N GLY A 516 39.50 7.35 9.70
CA GLY A 516 38.77 8.49 9.16
C GLY A 516 39.20 8.80 7.73
N THR A 517 38.30 8.73 6.79
CA THR A 517 38.56 8.95 5.37
C THR A 517 39.04 10.37 5.16
N THR A 518 40.24 10.55 4.61
CA THR A 518 40.76 11.85 4.22
C THR A 518 40.25 12.31 2.85
N VAL A 519 39.55 11.48 2.14
CA VAL A 519 38.95 11.77 0.83
C VAL A 519 37.44 11.48 0.81
N THR A 520 36.67 12.39 0.21
CA THR A 520 35.28 12.12 -0.15
C THR A 520 35.10 12.27 -1.66
N ALA A 521 34.23 11.45 -2.23
CA ALA A 521 33.86 11.52 -3.65
C ALA A 521 32.34 11.63 -3.81
N SER A 522 31.88 12.41 -4.78
CA SER A 522 30.48 12.52 -5.13
C SER A 522 30.30 12.58 -6.65
N ILE A 523 29.17 12.09 -7.14
CA ILE A 523 28.78 12.16 -8.54
C ILE A 523 27.57 13.10 -8.65
N LEU A 524 27.76 14.21 -9.35
CA LEU A 524 26.73 15.22 -9.60
C LEU A 524 26.28 15.15 -11.05
N VAL A 525 24.99 15.32 -11.27
CA VAL A 525 24.37 15.37 -12.59
C VAL A 525 23.08 16.20 -12.50
N ASN A 526 22.82 16.99 -13.53
CA ASN A 526 21.55 17.69 -13.67
C ASN A 526 20.44 16.71 -14.09
N GLN A 527 19.19 17.17 -14.07
CA GLN A 527 18.07 16.42 -14.63
C GLN A 527 18.29 16.19 -16.14
N VAL A 528 18.13 14.95 -16.58
CA VAL A 528 18.39 14.50 -17.94
C VAL A 528 17.10 13.93 -18.51
N ARG A 529 16.78 14.29 -19.76
CA ARG A 529 15.67 13.66 -20.49
C ARG A 529 16.13 12.35 -21.14
N LEU A 530 15.21 11.41 -21.31
CA LEU A 530 15.47 10.22 -22.11
C LEU A 530 15.93 10.62 -23.52
N GLU A 531 16.92 9.90 -24.08
CA GLU A 531 17.57 10.15 -25.38
C GLU A 531 18.48 11.41 -25.39
N GLN A 532 18.90 11.94 -24.26
CA GLN A 532 19.77 13.13 -24.15
C GLN A 532 21.19 12.75 -23.74
N ASP A 533 22.20 13.34 -24.40
CA ASP A 533 23.59 13.34 -23.94
C ASP A 533 23.73 14.19 -22.67
N PHE A 534 24.59 13.77 -21.74
CA PHE A 534 24.82 14.50 -20.51
C PHE A 534 26.27 14.34 -20.00
N THR A 535 26.63 15.15 -19.02
CA THR A 535 27.94 15.11 -18.37
C THR A 535 27.77 14.85 -16.89
N LEU A 536 28.46 13.84 -16.39
CA LEU A 536 28.66 13.64 -14.95
C LEU A 536 29.81 14.54 -14.46
N VAL A 537 29.63 15.16 -13.31
CA VAL A 537 30.67 15.88 -12.60
C VAL A 537 31.06 15.05 -11.39
N ILE A 538 32.25 14.47 -11.40
CA ILE A 538 32.81 13.75 -10.26
C ILE A 538 33.63 14.73 -9.44
N GLU A 539 33.26 14.97 -8.19
CA GLU A 539 33.97 15.80 -7.25
C GLU A 539 34.78 14.92 -6.29
N PHE A 540 36.06 15.21 -6.15
CA PHE A 540 36.93 14.58 -5.17
C PHE A 540 37.41 15.67 -4.20
N THR A 541 37.11 15.53 -2.92
CA THR A 541 37.52 16.48 -1.88
C THR A 541 38.55 15.84 -0.96
N ASN A 542 39.71 16.44 -0.88
CA ASN A 542 40.77 16.08 0.03
C ASN A 542 40.60 16.84 1.36
N LEU A 543 40.24 16.14 2.41
CA LEU A 543 40.05 16.68 3.77
C LEU A 543 41.37 16.72 4.56
N GLY A 544 42.41 16.03 4.05
CA GLY A 544 43.70 15.90 4.68
C GLY A 544 44.69 17.03 4.35
N GLY A 545 45.78 17.05 5.05
CA GLY A 545 46.86 18.07 4.89
C GLY A 545 47.96 17.69 3.88
N VAL A 546 47.79 16.59 3.12
CA VAL A 546 48.78 16.08 2.15
C VAL A 546 48.10 15.92 0.79
N GLU A 547 48.84 16.21 -0.29
CA GLU A 547 48.37 15.97 -1.67
C GLU A 547 48.08 14.49 -1.88
N LEU A 548 46.91 14.19 -2.44
CA LEU A 548 46.43 12.84 -2.75
C LEU A 548 46.36 12.62 -4.26
N LYS A 549 46.95 11.52 -4.74
CA LYS A 549 46.67 11.00 -6.08
C LYS A 549 45.63 9.92 -5.94
N ILE A 550 44.57 10.04 -6.71
CA ILE A 550 43.40 9.17 -6.68
C ILE A 550 43.32 8.41 -7.98
N GLN A 551 43.17 7.11 -7.88
CA GLN A 551 42.81 6.22 -9.00
C GLN A 551 41.43 5.65 -8.75
N ALA A 552 40.47 5.87 -9.64
CA ALA A 552 39.13 5.39 -9.51
C ALA A 552 38.61 4.77 -10.82
N ASN A 553 37.64 3.90 -10.73
CA ASN A 553 36.89 3.36 -11.86
C ASN A 553 35.43 3.78 -11.73
N LEU A 554 34.89 4.40 -12.79
CA LEU A 554 33.46 4.70 -12.95
C LEU A 554 32.81 3.62 -13.80
N SER A 555 31.84 2.91 -13.23
CA SER A 555 30.99 1.95 -13.92
C SER A 555 29.57 2.50 -14.05
N GLY A 556 28.97 2.43 -15.25
CA GLY A 556 27.59 2.82 -15.52
C GLY A 556 26.78 1.66 -16.08
N SER A 557 25.61 1.39 -15.51
CA SER A 557 24.68 0.35 -15.95
C SER A 557 23.25 0.90 -16.03
N VAL A 558 22.41 0.30 -16.89
CA VAL A 558 20.96 0.43 -16.77
C VAL A 558 20.52 -0.35 -15.53
N ALA A 559 19.53 0.11 -14.82
CA ALA A 559 19.07 -0.53 -13.59
C ALA A 559 17.54 -0.56 -13.48
N PHE A 560 17.05 -1.41 -12.59
CA PHE A 560 15.68 -1.41 -12.11
C PHE A 560 15.57 -0.51 -10.86
N TYR A 561 14.37 -0.03 -10.57
CA TYR A 561 14.14 0.82 -9.39
C TYR A 561 14.42 0.09 -8.06
N THR A 562 14.48 -1.24 -8.08
CA THR A 562 14.91 -2.08 -6.96
C THR A 562 16.41 -2.06 -6.71
N GLY A 563 17.16 -1.20 -7.42
CA GLY A 563 18.61 -1.08 -7.29
C GLY A 563 19.41 -2.20 -7.96
N VAL A 564 18.75 -3.13 -8.66
CA VAL A 564 19.40 -4.23 -9.36
C VAL A 564 19.94 -3.73 -10.69
N PRO A 565 21.29 -3.73 -10.91
CA PRO A 565 21.85 -3.31 -12.18
C PRO A 565 21.65 -4.38 -13.26
N SER A 566 21.28 -3.94 -14.46
CA SER A 566 21.14 -4.75 -15.67
C SER A 566 22.41 -4.65 -16.53
N GLU A 567 22.27 -4.18 -17.77
CA GLU A 567 23.35 -4.12 -18.73
C GLU A 567 24.30 -2.92 -18.49
N LYS A 568 25.59 -3.18 -18.54
CA LYS A 568 26.65 -2.19 -18.42
C LYS A 568 26.82 -1.44 -19.75
N PHE A 569 26.89 -0.13 -19.70
CA PHE A 569 27.14 0.73 -20.87
C PHE A 569 28.36 1.65 -20.73
N LYS A 570 28.91 1.84 -19.54
CA LYS A 570 30.05 2.72 -19.27
C LYS A 570 31.08 2.02 -18.37
N ASP A 571 32.34 2.23 -18.68
CA ASP A 571 33.49 1.78 -17.90
C ASP A 571 34.66 2.71 -18.18
N GLU A 572 35.04 3.56 -17.20
CA GLU A 572 36.04 4.61 -17.40
C GLU A 572 36.92 4.75 -16.19
N ASN A 573 38.24 4.76 -16.42
CA ASN A 573 39.21 5.02 -15.36
C ASN A 573 39.40 6.54 -15.19
N VAL A 574 39.44 6.96 -13.94
CA VAL A 574 39.57 8.35 -13.52
C VAL A 574 40.80 8.48 -12.66
N ASP A 575 41.79 9.24 -13.15
CA ASP A 575 43.04 9.57 -12.42
C ASP A 575 43.04 11.08 -12.12
N VAL A 576 43.19 11.46 -10.86
CA VAL A 576 43.18 12.87 -10.44
C VAL A 576 44.16 13.11 -9.28
N THR A 577 44.74 14.28 -9.22
CA THR A 577 45.56 14.75 -8.09
C THR A 577 44.81 15.87 -7.38
N VAL A 578 44.62 15.73 -6.07
CA VAL A 578 43.85 16.67 -5.24
C VAL A 578 44.74 17.26 -4.18
N SER A 579 44.95 18.57 -4.23
CA SER A 579 45.75 19.31 -3.25
C SER A 579 45.11 19.28 -1.86
N PRO A 580 45.88 19.51 -0.77
CA PRO A 580 45.34 19.56 0.58
C PRO A 580 44.18 20.54 0.74
N HIS A 581 43.11 20.10 1.38
CA HIS A 581 41.92 20.92 1.67
C HIS A 581 41.24 21.54 0.44
N THR A 582 41.36 20.90 -0.74
CA THR A 582 40.71 21.35 -1.98
C THR A 582 39.77 20.28 -2.54
N THR A 583 38.95 20.72 -3.50
CA THR A 583 38.09 19.86 -4.30
C THR A 583 38.48 19.98 -5.77
N GLU A 584 38.72 18.83 -6.41
CA GLU A 584 38.94 18.73 -7.86
C GLU A 584 37.75 18.09 -8.54
N ARG A 585 37.52 18.47 -9.81
CA ARG A 585 36.37 18.04 -10.62
C ARG A 585 36.85 17.35 -11.88
N VAL A 586 36.29 16.16 -12.11
CA VAL A 586 36.46 15.42 -13.36
C VAL A 586 35.16 15.36 -14.10
N LEU A 587 35.17 15.69 -15.39
CA LEU A 587 33.98 15.66 -16.25
C LEU A 587 33.96 14.36 -17.07
N VAL A 588 32.90 13.60 -17.00
CA VAL A 588 32.69 12.37 -17.77
C VAL A 588 31.46 12.51 -18.62
N ASN A 589 31.62 12.43 -19.94
CA ASN A 589 30.52 12.51 -20.89
C ASN A 589 29.84 11.13 -21.03
N VAL A 590 28.53 11.13 -21.03
CA VAL A 590 27.67 9.98 -21.31
C VAL A 590 26.80 10.33 -22.53
N LEU A 591 26.97 9.58 -23.60
CA LEU A 591 26.21 9.81 -24.82
C LEU A 591 24.93 8.96 -24.80
N ALA A 592 23.86 9.49 -25.37
CA ALA A 592 22.59 8.74 -25.51
C ALA A 592 22.82 7.40 -26.24
N MET A 593 23.66 7.37 -27.24
CA MET A 593 24.01 6.14 -27.97
C MET A 593 24.67 5.05 -27.10
N ASP A 594 25.23 5.38 -25.94
CA ASP A 594 25.84 4.41 -25.05
C ASP A 594 24.79 3.64 -24.23
N TYR A 595 23.76 4.32 -23.70
CA TYR A 595 22.77 3.71 -22.81
C TYR A 595 21.45 3.33 -23.49
N MET A 596 21.03 4.04 -24.57
CA MET A 596 19.74 3.80 -25.24
C MET A 596 19.56 2.37 -25.82
N PRO A 597 20.61 1.67 -26.32
CA PRO A 597 20.47 0.31 -26.80
C PRO A 597 19.99 -0.67 -25.71
N ASN A 598 20.32 -0.40 -24.45
CA ASN A 598 20.07 -1.28 -23.29
C ASN A 598 19.00 -0.73 -22.35
N ILE A 599 18.43 0.44 -22.64
CA ILE A 599 17.45 1.07 -21.77
C ILE A 599 16.19 0.21 -21.62
N ASN A 600 15.75 0.04 -20.38
CA ASN A 600 14.49 -0.62 -20.04
C ASN A 600 13.34 0.40 -19.89
N SER A 601 12.13 -0.07 -19.64
CA SER A 601 10.94 0.78 -19.51
C SER A 601 11.04 1.78 -18.34
N GLN A 602 11.86 1.48 -17.33
CA GLN A 602 11.98 2.29 -16.11
C GLN A 602 12.91 3.51 -16.29
N SER A 603 13.75 3.49 -17.33
CA SER A 603 14.64 4.61 -17.69
C SER A 603 15.52 5.09 -16.53
N ILE A 604 16.20 4.13 -15.86
CA ILE A 604 17.06 4.38 -14.71
C ILE A 604 18.51 4.01 -15.06
N LEU A 605 19.43 4.89 -14.72
CA LEU A 605 20.87 4.68 -14.86
C LEU A 605 21.50 4.65 -13.47
N TYR A 606 22.43 3.71 -13.27
CA TYR A 606 23.11 3.45 -12.02
C TYR A 606 24.61 3.58 -12.22
N PHE A 607 25.25 4.50 -11.50
CA PHE A 607 26.67 4.77 -11.58
C PHE A 607 27.34 4.40 -10.27
N THR A 608 28.43 3.65 -10.34
CA THR A 608 29.28 3.30 -9.20
C THR A 608 30.68 3.81 -9.45
N LEU A 609 31.23 4.55 -8.52
CA LEU A 609 32.62 4.98 -8.51
C LEU A 609 33.34 4.31 -7.34
N VAL A 610 34.34 3.54 -7.64
CA VAL A 610 35.24 2.91 -6.62
C VAL A 610 36.66 3.35 -6.89
N GLY A 611 37.37 3.78 -5.85
CA GLY A 611 38.70 4.30 -6.01
C GLY A 611 39.60 4.06 -4.81
N ARG A 612 40.88 4.34 -5.02
CA ARG A 612 41.94 4.25 -4.02
C ARG A 612 42.88 5.45 -4.11
N THR A 613 43.30 5.93 -2.99
CA THR A 613 44.29 7.00 -2.84
C THR A 613 45.71 6.43 -2.74
N THR A 614 46.73 7.28 -2.93
CA THR A 614 48.16 6.90 -2.80
C THR A 614 48.57 6.49 -1.39
N ASP A 615 47.81 6.87 -0.37
CA ASP A 615 47.97 6.44 1.02
C ASP A 615 47.16 5.16 1.36
N ASN A 616 46.67 4.47 0.31
CA ASN A 616 45.94 3.21 0.39
C ASN A 616 44.55 3.29 1.08
N GLN A 617 43.90 4.43 1.05
CA GLN A 617 42.49 4.53 1.46
C GLN A 617 41.59 4.17 0.26
N ASP A 618 40.69 3.21 0.47
CA ASP A 618 39.64 2.89 -0.48
C ASP A 618 38.41 3.76 -0.19
N PHE A 619 37.68 4.14 -1.23
CA PHE A 619 36.39 4.82 -1.13
C PHE A 619 35.44 4.34 -2.23
N ALA A 620 34.15 4.53 -2.00
CA ALA A 620 33.12 4.22 -3.00
C ALA A 620 31.99 5.26 -2.91
N THR A 621 31.30 5.48 -4.04
CA THR A 621 30.06 6.24 -4.07
C THR A 621 29.16 5.73 -5.19
N VAL A 622 27.87 5.88 -5.00
CA VAL A 622 26.83 5.44 -5.93
C VAL A 622 25.96 6.64 -6.30
N LYS A 623 25.57 6.72 -7.58
CA LYS A 623 24.60 7.69 -8.06
C LYS A 623 23.55 7.01 -8.90
N VAL A 624 22.29 7.18 -8.52
CA VAL A 624 21.13 6.83 -9.33
C VAL A 624 20.66 8.06 -10.10
N LEU A 625 20.31 7.87 -11.37
CA LEU A 625 19.75 8.89 -12.22
C LEU A 625 18.49 8.36 -12.89
N THR A 626 17.35 8.93 -12.53
CA THR A 626 16.07 8.66 -13.18
C THR A 626 15.88 9.64 -14.34
N LEU A 627 15.81 9.13 -15.57
CA LEU A 627 15.63 9.95 -16.75
C LEU A 627 14.19 10.49 -16.83
N GLN A 628 14.06 11.76 -17.26
CA GLN A 628 12.75 12.39 -17.44
C GLN A 628 12.04 11.84 -18.66
N VAL A 629 10.74 11.58 -18.51
CA VAL A 629 9.83 11.08 -19.54
C VAL A 629 8.79 12.15 -19.90
N PRO A 630 8.17 12.09 -21.09
CA PRO A 630 7.12 13.02 -21.50
C PRO A 630 5.84 12.81 -20.67
N THR A 631 4.81 13.65 -20.93
CA THR A 631 3.49 13.59 -20.28
C THR A 631 2.38 13.32 -21.29
N LEU A 632 1.24 12.79 -20.81
CA LEU A 632 -0.02 12.68 -21.54
C LEU A 632 -0.86 13.96 -21.37
N SER A 633 -1.63 14.32 -22.41
CA SER A 633 -2.69 15.33 -22.31
C SER A 633 -4.05 14.65 -22.12
N ILE A 634 -4.86 15.18 -21.22
CA ILE A 634 -6.25 14.77 -21.00
C ILE A 634 -7.14 16.00 -21.16
N GLU A 635 -8.21 15.87 -21.94
CA GLU A 635 -9.21 16.91 -22.15
C GLU A 635 -10.61 16.34 -22.01
N VAL A 636 -11.56 17.17 -21.59
CA VAL A 636 -12.99 16.86 -21.52
C VAL A 636 -13.73 17.82 -22.45
N SER A 637 -14.61 17.31 -23.29
CA SER A 637 -15.25 18.09 -24.38
C SER A 637 -16.04 19.30 -23.89
N GLU A 638 -16.74 19.16 -22.75
CA GLU A 638 -17.56 20.19 -22.07
C GLU A 638 -17.59 19.90 -20.58
N PRO A 639 -17.95 20.89 -19.72
CA PRO A 639 -18.16 20.62 -18.31
C PRO A 639 -19.14 19.45 -18.11
N PRO A 640 -18.77 18.36 -17.46
CA PRO A 640 -19.62 17.18 -17.37
C PRO A 640 -20.80 17.42 -16.44
N HIS A 641 -21.97 16.88 -16.84
CA HIS A 641 -23.20 16.90 -16.06
C HIS A 641 -23.61 15.48 -15.66
N LEU A 642 -24.19 15.35 -14.48
CA LEU A 642 -24.66 14.06 -13.95
C LEU A 642 -25.59 13.36 -14.93
N GLY A 643 -25.25 12.11 -15.30
CA GLY A 643 -26.05 11.28 -16.18
C GLY A 643 -26.08 11.71 -17.67
N GLN A 644 -25.37 12.74 -18.05
CA GLN A 644 -25.23 13.16 -19.46
C GLN A 644 -23.95 12.62 -20.08
N VAL A 645 -24.00 12.31 -21.38
CA VAL A 645 -22.82 11.83 -22.08
C VAL A 645 -21.74 12.92 -22.12
N THR A 646 -20.52 12.55 -21.79
CA THR A 646 -19.32 13.38 -21.85
C THR A 646 -18.21 12.60 -22.57
N TYR A 647 -17.31 13.30 -23.24
CA TYR A 647 -16.19 12.69 -23.96
C TYR A 647 -14.87 13.08 -23.29
N VAL A 648 -14.07 12.08 -22.96
CA VAL A 648 -12.71 12.22 -22.45
C VAL A 648 -11.74 11.92 -23.60
N THR A 649 -10.83 12.83 -23.88
CA THR A 649 -9.80 12.70 -24.90
C THR A 649 -8.44 12.59 -24.25
N VAL A 650 -7.70 11.51 -24.55
CA VAL A 650 -6.31 11.31 -24.12
C VAL A 650 -5.41 11.41 -25.35
N SER A 651 -4.39 12.26 -25.31
CA SER A 651 -3.47 12.48 -26.44
C SER A 651 -2.02 12.33 -25.99
N PHE A 652 -1.20 11.79 -26.90
CA PHE A 652 0.24 11.65 -26.70
C PHE A 652 0.97 11.86 -28.03
N THR A 653 2.03 12.67 -28.00
CA THR A 653 2.95 12.84 -29.14
C THR A 653 4.27 12.18 -28.78
N ASN A 654 4.76 11.27 -29.62
CA ASN A 654 6.08 10.67 -29.46
C ASN A 654 7.18 11.70 -29.77
N PRO A 655 7.90 12.23 -28.75
CA PRO A 655 8.90 13.26 -28.99
C PRO A 655 10.28 12.71 -29.38
N PHE A 656 10.44 11.38 -29.42
CA PHE A 656 11.72 10.70 -29.64
C PHE A 656 12.03 10.51 -31.11
N THR A 657 13.30 10.21 -31.41
CA THR A 657 13.77 9.88 -32.77
C THR A 657 13.52 8.41 -33.14
N PHE A 658 13.03 7.60 -32.21
CA PHE A 658 12.69 6.17 -32.41
C PHE A 658 11.18 5.92 -32.21
N SER A 659 10.70 4.83 -32.81
CA SER A 659 9.31 4.38 -32.62
C SER A 659 9.11 3.77 -31.23
N LEU A 660 7.92 3.97 -30.68
CA LEU A 660 7.45 3.28 -29.48
C LEU A 660 6.55 2.13 -29.92
N ASP A 661 6.92 0.91 -29.53
CA ASP A 661 6.23 -0.32 -29.93
C ASP A 661 5.42 -0.88 -28.75
N ASP A 662 4.32 -1.59 -29.05
CA ASP A 662 3.44 -2.25 -28.07
C ASP A 662 2.95 -1.30 -26.97
N VAL A 663 2.51 -0.11 -27.36
CA VAL A 663 2.09 0.94 -26.43
C VAL A 663 0.71 0.66 -25.89
N SER A 664 0.59 0.63 -24.58
CA SER A 664 -0.69 0.57 -23.86
C SER A 664 -0.94 1.87 -23.12
N ILE A 665 -2.16 2.41 -23.21
CA ILE A 665 -2.59 3.60 -22.47
C ILE A 665 -3.81 3.22 -21.66
N SER A 666 -3.77 3.50 -20.36
CA SER A 666 -4.91 3.38 -19.45
C SER A 666 -5.48 4.75 -19.10
N CYS A 667 -6.79 4.80 -18.82
CA CYS A 667 -7.45 6.00 -18.31
C CYS A 667 -8.59 5.61 -17.36
N GLU A 668 -8.75 6.39 -16.29
CA GLU A 668 -9.81 6.23 -15.30
C GLU A 668 -10.12 7.57 -14.63
N GLY A 669 -11.36 7.73 -14.13
CA GLY A 669 -11.76 8.87 -13.33
C GLY A 669 -12.90 8.49 -12.38
N SER A 670 -12.68 8.64 -11.07
CA SER A 670 -13.62 8.23 -10.03
C SER A 670 -15.01 8.86 -10.25
N GLY A 671 -16.05 8.02 -10.37
CA GLY A 671 -17.42 8.46 -10.63
C GLY A 671 -17.67 9.12 -11.99
N LEU A 672 -16.69 9.11 -12.92
CA LEU A 672 -16.78 9.71 -14.24
C LEU A 672 -16.50 8.71 -15.35
N LEU A 673 -15.35 8.06 -15.34
CA LEU A 673 -14.91 7.09 -16.35
C LEU A 673 -14.38 5.84 -15.66
N ASP A 674 -14.97 4.69 -15.97
CA ASP A 674 -14.46 3.41 -15.51
C ASP A 674 -13.11 3.10 -16.17
N PHE A 675 -12.26 2.32 -15.50
CA PHE A 675 -10.94 1.92 -16.00
C PHE A 675 -10.99 1.36 -17.43
N LYS A 676 -10.23 1.94 -18.34
CA LYS A 676 -10.12 1.54 -19.74
C LYS A 676 -8.65 1.41 -20.15
N ILE A 677 -8.37 0.52 -21.06
CA ILE A 677 -7.07 0.38 -21.72
C ILE A 677 -7.25 0.43 -23.23
N LYS A 678 -6.39 1.19 -23.91
CA LYS A 678 -6.24 1.24 -25.36
C LYS A 678 -4.83 0.85 -25.75
N GLN A 679 -4.71 0.00 -26.78
CA GLN A 679 -3.44 -0.51 -27.28
C GLN A 679 -3.15 0.02 -28.66
N TYR A 680 -1.88 0.31 -28.92
CA TYR A 680 -1.33 0.73 -30.22
C TYR A 680 -0.09 -0.13 -30.52
N SER A 681 -0.02 -0.69 -31.72
CA SER A 681 1.14 -1.51 -32.11
C SER A 681 2.42 -0.70 -32.23
N VAL A 682 2.31 0.55 -32.72
CA VAL A 682 3.45 1.45 -32.90
C VAL A 682 3.01 2.91 -32.88
N ILE A 683 3.84 3.79 -32.32
CA ILE A 683 3.77 5.25 -32.46
C ILE A 683 5.10 5.72 -33.07
N ALA A 684 5.09 6.14 -34.34
CA ALA A 684 6.29 6.58 -35.02
C ALA A 684 6.85 7.89 -34.46
N PRO A 685 8.13 8.23 -34.72
CA PRO A 685 8.72 9.52 -34.33
C PRO A 685 7.87 10.71 -34.76
N ASN A 686 7.60 11.63 -33.83
CA ASN A 686 6.76 12.82 -33.97
C ASN A 686 5.28 12.57 -34.32
N ASP A 687 4.82 11.32 -34.33
CA ASP A 687 3.40 11.01 -34.51
C ASP A 687 2.61 11.31 -33.21
N THR A 688 1.36 11.74 -33.40
CA THR A 688 0.41 11.99 -32.33
C THR A 688 -0.72 10.99 -32.39
N ILE A 689 -0.98 10.32 -31.28
CA ILE A 689 -2.20 9.52 -31.13
C ILE A 689 -3.23 10.29 -30.30
N THR A 690 -4.50 10.01 -30.60
CA THR A 690 -5.64 10.55 -29.86
C THR A 690 -6.63 9.43 -29.62
N TRP A 691 -7.03 9.29 -28.35
CA TRP A 691 -8.01 8.31 -27.89
C TRP A 691 -9.18 9.02 -27.25
N VAL A 692 -10.40 8.80 -27.78
CA VAL A 692 -11.65 9.40 -27.27
C VAL A 692 -12.53 8.30 -26.68
N GLU A 693 -12.97 8.49 -25.43
CA GLU A 693 -13.94 7.66 -24.75
C GLU A 693 -15.17 8.46 -24.34
N SER A 694 -16.35 7.83 -24.48
CA SER A 694 -17.60 8.39 -23.96
C SER A 694 -17.87 7.84 -22.56
N CYS A 695 -18.35 8.69 -21.66
CA CYS A 695 -18.71 8.31 -20.30
C CYS A 695 -19.96 9.05 -19.81
N TYR A 696 -20.56 8.53 -18.75
CA TYR A 696 -21.71 9.12 -18.08
C TYR A 696 -21.33 9.36 -16.62
N PRO A 697 -21.17 10.62 -16.19
CA PRO A 697 -20.87 10.92 -14.78
C PRO A 697 -21.93 10.31 -13.85
N LYS A 698 -21.47 9.61 -12.82
CA LYS A 698 -22.31 8.84 -11.88
C LYS A 698 -22.59 9.59 -10.58
N ARG A 699 -21.78 10.64 -10.27
CA ARG A 699 -21.91 11.47 -9.07
C ARG A 699 -21.50 12.90 -9.37
N THR A 700 -22.08 13.88 -8.66
CA THR A 700 -21.69 15.29 -8.77
C THR A 700 -20.48 15.62 -7.89
N GLY A 701 -19.82 16.73 -8.17
CA GLY A 701 -18.69 17.23 -7.38
C GLY A 701 -17.34 17.07 -8.10
N LYS A 702 -16.25 17.16 -7.33
CA LYS A 702 -14.90 17.02 -7.87
C LYS A 702 -14.61 15.57 -8.24
N SER A 703 -14.03 15.37 -9.41
CA SER A 703 -13.49 14.12 -9.90
C SER A 703 -12.12 14.36 -10.50
N ARG A 704 -11.25 13.36 -10.46
CA ARG A 704 -9.91 13.40 -11.06
C ARG A 704 -9.81 12.32 -12.11
N LEU A 705 -9.46 12.71 -13.34
CA LEU A 705 -9.06 11.80 -14.41
C LEU A 705 -7.55 11.61 -14.36
N CYS A 706 -7.10 10.37 -14.50
CA CYS A 706 -5.70 10.05 -14.67
C CYS A 706 -5.51 9.06 -15.82
N ALA A 707 -4.42 9.23 -16.58
CA ALA A 707 -4.03 8.33 -17.64
C ALA A 707 -2.55 8.01 -17.54
N PHE A 708 -2.19 6.76 -17.91
CA PHE A 708 -0.80 6.27 -17.91
C PHE A 708 -0.51 5.59 -19.23
N LEU A 709 0.73 5.76 -19.72
CA LEU A 709 1.27 5.06 -20.87
C LEU A 709 2.40 4.15 -20.44
N ASP A 710 2.44 2.95 -20.99
CA ASP A 710 3.46 1.94 -20.76
C ASP A 710 3.80 1.23 -22.07
N CYS A 711 5.10 1.02 -22.31
CA CYS A 711 5.64 0.23 -23.40
C CYS A 711 7.03 -0.31 -23.02
N ASN A 712 7.65 -1.07 -23.92
CA ASN A 712 8.95 -1.73 -23.65
C ASN A 712 10.12 -0.77 -23.34
N LYS A 713 10.05 0.50 -23.75
CA LYS A 713 11.12 1.51 -23.54
C LYS A 713 10.69 2.70 -22.69
N LEU A 714 9.42 2.78 -22.32
CA LEU A 714 8.87 3.97 -21.69
C LEU A 714 7.75 3.61 -20.71
N SER A 715 7.90 3.98 -19.48
CA SER A 715 6.89 3.89 -18.44
C SER A 715 6.82 5.22 -17.66
N ARG A 716 5.97 5.31 -16.65
CA ARG A 716 5.78 6.51 -15.82
C ARG A 716 5.29 7.76 -16.57
N VAL A 717 4.91 7.62 -17.84
CA VAL A 717 4.26 8.69 -18.59
C VAL A 717 2.83 8.84 -18.09
N SER A 718 2.47 10.01 -17.62
CA SER A 718 1.19 10.26 -16.97
C SER A 718 0.54 11.56 -17.42
N GLY A 719 -0.78 11.63 -17.32
CA GLY A 719 -1.59 12.81 -17.43
C GLY A 719 -2.65 12.85 -16.34
N ILE A 720 -2.99 14.05 -15.88
CA ILE A 720 -3.97 14.28 -14.81
C ILE A 720 -4.84 15.47 -15.20
N LEU A 721 -6.16 15.36 -14.94
CA LEU A 721 -7.12 16.45 -15.11
C LEU A 721 -8.15 16.43 -13.99
N ASP A 722 -8.23 17.53 -13.23
CA ASP A 722 -9.30 17.74 -12.26
C ASP A 722 -10.56 18.30 -12.95
N VAL A 723 -11.69 17.68 -12.69
CA VAL A 723 -12.98 17.97 -13.32
C VAL A 723 -14.03 18.22 -12.25
N LEU A 724 -14.89 19.21 -12.47
CA LEU A 724 -16.07 19.46 -11.62
C LEU A 724 -17.33 18.99 -12.34
N ILE A 725 -17.94 17.92 -11.85
CA ILE A 725 -19.19 17.35 -12.39
C ILE A 725 -20.36 18.15 -11.84
N GLN A 726 -21.12 18.77 -12.74
CA GLN A 726 -22.30 19.57 -12.45
C GLN A 726 -23.52 18.66 -12.19
N PRO A 727 -24.52 19.14 -11.41
CA PRO A 727 -25.80 18.45 -11.21
C PRO A 727 -26.57 18.15 -12.49
#